data_e8b0218fab3b2315742f9919f051243d
#
_entry.id   e8b0218fab3b2315742f9919f051243d
#
_cell.length_a   1.000
_cell.length_b   1.000
_cell.length_c   1.000
_cell.angle_alpha   90.00
_cell.angle_beta   90.00
_cell.angle_gamma   90.00
#
_symmetry.space_group_name_H-M   'P 1'
#
loop_
_entity.id
_entity.type
_entity.pdbx_description
1 polymer ?
#
loop_
_entity_poly.entity_id
_entity_poly.type
_entity_poly.pdbx_seq_one_letter_code
_entity_poly.pdbx_strand_id
1 'polypeptide(L)'
;MKIRLIILFVFIPVIYGQTGPAKELHRNPPRAWALTNATVHTSPGKTLYDGTVVLRDGIIKSVGKNIKIPDQATIIDMDGKHIYAGFIESWLDVNSVKRDTSLQAYWNSNMRAYLSAADLFHPKEKTLTELHKLGFTTAHIAPKGGIFQGRSGLVQLGSNPKVLSNNVAQVIEYAAGGWGAREYPTSLLGIIAFIRQGLIDASWYDKSQKILAKYPDDNEPIQMDRSLDALANTLDQKGPFVFKTNNELYIDRSSNIAKEFGLNMWVKGNGYEYRRIDKMPASFMIVPINFPAKPDLNDPHNALQYTTQQLKHWDMAPDNLMKLSNAKIKVALTSSGIKTKSNFRKNLSKAVNRGLSEEDALAALTTSPAKEFGQSKRLGKIAPGFIANLVITNGNYFDETSKVNSVWIDGNEYEVSPDPLVNTNGNWLLQEGDNNWTLSIKDGRGELKLEETSFKLMNLNVSQDRISFSVNPDTILEKGVTRFNGNIANEEASGHVVYANGTRGYWSATFDGLARQRRKRPKKELASNLELTYPEGAYGLDSDLPEPRMVLIDDATIWTSGPKGILKEHDILFQDGKILKIAKNISLPRGNALLIDGKGKHVTPGLIDAHSHMAGESINEGFQNVTAEVRMRDVIDPNDVAIYRALAGGLTTINLLHGSANPIGGQNVVMKLRWGSFSDDLIFKSAPQGIKFALGENVKRKRSYGRYPETRMGV
;
A
#
# COMPACT_ATOMS: atom_id res chain seq x y z
N MET A 1 -14.10 96.28 19.18
CA MET A 1 -12.75 95.67 19.13
C MET A 1 -12.91 94.11 19.20
N LYS A 2 -12.86 93.44 18.07
CA LYS A 2 -13.05 91.99 18.02
C LYS A 2 -11.66 91.35 17.90
N ILE A 3 -11.25 90.62 18.94
CA ILE A 3 -10.00 89.85 18.95
C ILE A 3 -10.28 88.48 18.21
N ARG A 4 -9.61 88.29 17.11
CA ARG A 4 -9.62 87.00 16.42
C ARG A 4 -8.48 86.12 16.98
N LEU A 5 -8.86 85.02 17.64
CA LEU A 5 -7.93 83.99 18.11
C LEU A 5 -7.55 83.11 16.92
N ILE A 6 -6.29 83.14 16.51
CA ILE A 6 -5.75 82.21 15.50
C ILE A 6 -5.20 81.01 16.24
N ILE A 7 -5.87 79.87 16.11
CA ILE A 7 -5.37 78.57 16.60
C ILE A 7 -4.43 77.99 15.55
N LEU A 8 -3.15 77.96 15.89
CA LEU A 8 -2.10 77.31 15.05
C LEU A 8 -2.11 75.77 15.29
N PHE A 9 -2.59 75.01 14.32
CA PHE A 9 -2.47 73.50 14.36
C PHE A 9 -1.04 73.13 13.97
N VAL A 10 -0.24 72.75 14.96
CA VAL A 10 1.05 72.15 14.73
C VAL A 10 0.82 70.67 14.40
N PHE A 11 0.95 70.30 13.09
CA PHE A 11 1.01 68.91 12.67
C PHE A 11 2.39 68.34 13.04
N ILE A 12 2.47 67.55 14.10
CA ILE A 12 3.65 66.71 14.38
C ILE A 12 3.51 65.46 13.55
N PRO A 13 4.33 65.21 12.53
CA PRO A 13 4.36 63.92 11.84
C PRO A 13 4.91 62.89 12.83
N VAL A 14 4.07 61.96 13.27
CA VAL A 14 4.54 60.77 13.99
C VAL A 14 5.29 59.93 12.98
N ILE A 15 6.59 60.04 12.95
CA ILE A 15 7.45 59.10 12.22
C ILE A 15 7.44 57.81 12.99
N TYR A 16 6.65 56.86 12.54
CA TYR A 16 6.79 55.46 12.97
C TYR A 16 8.11 54.94 12.41
N GLY A 17 9.22 55.22 13.08
CA GLY A 17 10.45 54.50 12.86
C GLY A 17 10.22 53.04 13.23
N GLN A 18 10.53 52.17 12.31
CA GLN A 18 10.51 50.73 12.56
C GLN A 18 11.60 50.45 13.60
N THR A 19 11.25 50.43 14.89
CA THR A 19 12.19 50.28 16.02
C THR A 19 12.42 48.83 16.45
N GLY A 20 11.87 47.87 15.75
CA GLY A 20 12.12 46.44 15.98
C GLY A 20 12.68 45.79 14.75
N PRO A 21 13.56 44.77 14.88
CA PRO A 21 13.90 43.96 13.75
C PRO A 21 12.61 43.34 13.21
N ALA A 22 12.42 43.37 11.89
CA ALA A 22 11.34 42.64 11.25
C ALA A 22 11.36 41.21 11.77
N LYS A 23 10.24 40.70 12.26
CA LYS A 23 10.13 39.38 12.89
C LYS A 23 10.60 38.23 11.98
N GLU A 24 10.78 38.50 10.68
CA GLU A 24 11.41 37.64 9.71
C GLU A 24 12.30 38.50 8.81
N LEU A 25 13.59 38.38 8.97
CA LEU A 25 14.51 38.67 7.87
C LEU A 25 14.13 37.72 6.76
N HIS A 26 13.42 38.23 5.75
CA HIS A 26 13.23 37.46 4.51
C HIS A 26 14.62 37.17 3.97
N ARG A 27 15.14 35.96 4.25
CA ARG A 27 16.30 35.47 3.52
C ARG A 27 15.90 35.52 2.05
N ASN A 28 16.52 36.38 1.27
CA ASN A 28 16.48 36.25 -0.18
C ASN A 28 17.21 34.96 -0.51
N PRO A 29 16.52 33.84 -0.72
CA PRO A 29 17.21 32.61 -1.07
C PRO A 29 17.95 32.86 -2.38
N PRO A 30 19.16 32.29 -2.54
CA PRO A 30 19.85 32.38 -3.81
C PRO A 30 18.92 31.87 -4.93
N ARG A 31 18.83 32.63 -6.02
CA ARG A 31 17.99 32.24 -7.15
C ARG A 31 18.56 31.05 -7.92
N ALA A 32 19.83 30.74 -7.73
CA ALA A 32 20.51 29.64 -8.37
C ALA A 32 21.43 28.89 -7.40
N TRP A 33 21.43 27.56 -7.51
CA TRP A 33 22.28 26.66 -6.74
C TRP A 33 23.05 25.77 -7.70
N ALA A 34 24.29 25.41 -7.36
CA ALA A 34 25.07 24.38 -8.05
C ALA A 34 25.52 23.34 -7.03
N LEU A 35 24.95 22.13 -7.11
CA LEU A 35 25.31 20.98 -6.29
C LEU A 35 26.39 20.21 -7.04
N THR A 36 27.65 20.31 -6.58
CA THR A 36 28.84 19.77 -7.26
C THR A 36 29.37 18.51 -6.58
N ASN A 37 30.27 17.77 -7.23
CA ASN A 37 30.94 16.58 -6.69
C ASN A 37 29.97 15.50 -6.17
N ALA A 38 28.86 15.26 -6.86
CA ALA A 38 27.83 14.33 -6.46
C ALA A 38 27.79 13.06 -7.30
N THR A 39 27.33 11.97 -6.71
CA THR A 39 26.85 10.80 -7.44
C THR A 39 25.38 11.02 -7.79
N VAL A 40 25.07 11.38 -9.03
CA VAL A 40 23.73 11.79 -9.47
C VAL A 40 23.01 10.63 -10.14
N HIS A 41 21.92 10.16 -9.54
CA HIS A 41 21.02 9.16 -10.14
C HIS A 41 19.97 9.89 -11.00
N THR A 42 20.31 10.14 -12.26
CA THR A 42 19.48 10.96 -13.18
C THR A 42 18.13 10.32 -13.48
N SER A 43 18.07 9.00 -13.52
CA SER A 43 16.87 8.19 -13.62
C SER A 43 17.19 6.75 -13.18
N PRO A 44 16.20 5.86 -12.98
CA PRO A 44 16.47 4.45 -12.73
C PRO A 44 17.46 3.85 -13.75
N GLY A 45 18.48 3.14 -13.25
CA GLY A 45 19.55 2.55 -14.07
C GLY A 45 20.57 3.54 -14.66
N LYS A 46 20.47 4.87 -14.41
CA LYS A 46 21.39 5.87 -14.96
C LYS A 46 22.05 6.70 -13.87
N THR A 47 23.33 6.48 -13.66
CA THR A 47 24.13 7.18 -12.64
C THR A 47 25.25 7.99 -13.30
N LEU A 48 25.42 9.23 -12.86
CA LEU A 48 26.50 10.13 -13.23
C LEU A 48 27.37 10.35 -12.00
N TYR A 49 28.64 9.92 -12.07
CA TYR A 49 29.64 10.14 -11.02
C TYR A 49 30.32 11.50 -11.21
N ASP A 50 30.68 12.14 -10.10
CA ASP A 50 31.27 13.50 -10.07
C ASP A 50 30.41 14.50 -10.86
N GLY A 51 29.09 14.34 -10.72
CA GLY A 51 28.10 15.15 -11.41
C GLY A 51 27.84 16.48 -10.72
N THR A 52 27.37 17.45 -11.51
CA THR A 52 26.88 18.75 -11.04
C THR A 52 25.42 18.89 -11.45
N VAL A 53 24.58 19.36 -10.53
CA VAL A 53 23.17 19.70 -10.78
C VAL A 53 22.98 21.19 -10.53
N VAL A 54 22.56 21.94 -11.53
CA VAL A 54 22.27 23.38 -11.41
C VAL A 54 20.76 23.59 -11.30
N LEU A 55 20.36 24.23 -10.22
CA LEU A 55 18.97 24.59 -9.93
C LEU A 55 18.81 26.11 -10.10
N ARG A 56 17.67 26.54 -10.62
CA ARG A 56 17.30 27.97 -10.69
C ARG A 56 15.79 28.10 -10.71
N ASP A 57 15.26 28.98 -9.84
CA ASP A 57 13.84 29.29 -9.74
C ASP A 57 12.95 28.03 -9.59
N GLY A 58 13.35 27.10 -8.74
CA GLY A 58 12.63 25.85 -8.47
C GLY A 58 12.73 24.78 -9.58
N ILE A 59 13.54 25.01 -10.62
CA ILE A 59 13.67 24.12 -11.78
C ILE A 59 15.13 23.68 -11.95
N ILE A 60 15.33 22.43 -12.36
CA ILE A 60 16.63 21.91 -12.80
C ILE A 60 16.98 22.55 -14.15
N LYS A 61 18.05 23.31 -14.20
CA LYS A 61 18.50 23.98 -15.42
C LYS A 61 19.46 23.13 -16.23
N SER A 62 20.39 22.48 -15.57
CA SER A 62 21.36 21.59 -16.21
C SER A 62 21.82 20.50 -15.24
N VAL A 63 22.23 19.36 -15.80
CA VAL A 63 22.86 18.26 -15.08
C VAL A 63 23.95 17.67 -16.00
N GLY A 64 25.12 17.41 -15.46
CA GLY A 64 26.22 16.86 -16.24
C GLY A 64 27.54 16.91 -15.48
N LYS A 65 28.58 16.36 -16.12
CA LYS A 65 29.97 16.50 -15.67
C LYS A 65 30.59 17.72 -16.33
N ASN A 66 31.30 18.53 -15.57
CA ASN A 66 32.00 19.73 -16.09
C ASN A 66 31.07 20.73 -16.80
N ILE A 67 29.84 20.89 -16.33
CA ILE A 67 28.93 21.88 -16.91
C ILE A 67 29.26 23.30 -16.41
N LYS A 68 28.92 24.31 -17.22
CA LYS A 68 29.09 25.71 -16.84
C LYS A 68 28.15 26.05 -15.67
N ILE A 69 28.72 26.48 -14.55
CA ILE A 69 27.98 26.98 -13.40
C ILE A 69 27.72 28.48 -13.61
N PRO A 70 26.48 28.98 -13.43
CA PRO A 70 26.19 30.40 -13.50
C PRO A 70 26.95 31.18 -12.42
N ASP A 71 27.49 32.34 -12.74
CA ASP A 71 28.30 33.17 -11.83
C ASP A 71 27.54 33.59 -10.54
N GLN A 72 26.23 33.63 -10.60
CA GLN A 72 25.35 33.97 -9.47
C GLN A 72 24.88 32.77 -8.66
N ALA A 73 25.32 31.56 -8.99
CA ALA A 73 24.91 30.35 -8.29
C ALA A 73 25.68 30.20 -6.97
N THR A 74 24.98 29.89 -5.91
CA THR A 74 25.61 29.40 -4.69
C THR A 74 26.07 27.96 -4.91
N ILE A 75 27.37 27.73 -4.76
CA ILE A 75 27.96 26.40 -4.94
C ILE A 75 27.92 25.65 -3.62
N ILE A 76 27.41 24.42 -3.64
CA ILE A 76 27.44 23.49 -2.52
C ILE A 76 28.20 22.25 -2.98
N ASP A 77 29.32 21.96 -2.33
CA ASP A 77 30.06 20.73 -2.56
C ASP A 77 29.33 19.57 -1.86
N MET A 78 28.96 18.56 -2.61
CA MET A 78 28.24 17.38 -2.11
C MET A 78 29.19 16.32 -1.53
N ASP A 79 30.49 16.46 -1.69
CA ASP A 79 31.50 15.54 -1.12
C ASP A 79 31.15 14.06 -1.40
N GLY A 80 30.83 13.73 -2.64
CA GLY A 80 30.46 12.40 -3.08
C GLY A 80 29.06 11.90 -2.66
N LYS A 81 28.26 12.71 -1.99
CA LYS A 81 26.85 12.37 -1.65
C LYS A 81 26.05 11.97 -2.87
N HIS A 82 25.02 11.19 -2.65
CA HIS A 82 24.11 10.73 -3.68
C HIS A 82 22.94 11.70 -3.84
N ILE A 83 22.59 12.04 -5.07
CA ILE A 83 21.43 12.86 -5.42
C ILE A 83 20.46 12.01 -6.22
N TYR A 84 19.23 11.89 -5.75
CA TYR A 84 18.11 11.24 -6.44
C TYR A 84 17.03 12.27 -6.78
N ALA A 85 16.21 11.98 -7.79
CA ALA A 85 14.97 12.71 -7.99
C ALA A 85 14.08 12.56 -6.73
N GLY A 86 13.38 13.61 -6.36
CA GLY A 86 12.50 13.60 -5.20
C GLY A 86 11.49 12.47 -5.26
N PHE A 87 11.39 11.69 -4.21
CA PHE A 87 10.49 10.54 -4.15
C PHE A 87 9.03 10.97 -4.03
N ILE A 88 8.14 10.15 -4.57
CA ILE A 88 6.71 10.34 -4.57
C ILE A 88 6.08 9.33 -3.60
N GLU A 89 5.53 9.82 -2.49
CA GLU A 89 4.65 9.00 -1.64
C GLU A 89 3.37 8.69 -2.41
N SER A 90 3.18 7.43 -2.77
CA SER A 90 2.11 7.08 -3.69
C SER A 90 0.74 6.91 -3.03
N TRP A 91 0.68 6.97 -1.69
CA TRP A 91 -0.60 6.96 -0.98
C TRP A 91 -0.50 7.59 0.41
N LEU A 92 -1.11 8.75 0.57
CA LEU A 92 -1.26 9.42 1.85
C LEU A 92 -2.74 9.71 2.11
N ASP A 93 -3.28 9.09 3.14
CA ASP A 93 -4.66 9.32 3.54
C ASP A 93 -4.89 10.73 4.10
N VAL A 94 -5.94 11.40 3.66
CA VAL A 94 -6.42 12.69 4.18
C VAL A 94 -7.71 12.46 4.95
N ASN A 95 -7.85 13.10 6.11
CA ASN A 95 -9.05 12.95 6.93
C ASN A 95 -10.28 13.48 6.20
N SER A 96 -11.37 12.73 6.29
CA SER A 96 -12.65 13.13 5.72
C SER A 96 -13.30 14.27 6.51
N VAL A 97 -14.14 15.03 5.83
CA VAL A 97 -15.06 16.00 6.43
C VAL A 97 -16.34 15.34 6.95
N LYS A 98 -17.12 16.08 7.74
CA LYS A 98 -18.46 15.66 8.16
C LYS A 98 -19.37 15.39 6.96
N ARG A 99 -20.41 14.57 7.18
CA ARG A 99 -21.45 14.28 6.19
C ARG A 99 -22.01 15.57 5.59
N ASP A 100 -22.11 15.59 4.26
CA ASP A 100 -22.85 16.63 3.55
C ASP A 100 -24.35 16.34 3.66
N THR A 101 -25.10 17.32 4.12
CA THR A 101 -26.56 17.26 4.28
C THR A 101 -27.27 18.22 3.34
N SER A 102 -26.56 18.80 2.35
CA SER A 102 -27.16 19.69 1.36
C SER A 102 -28.13 18.96 0.42
N LEU A 103 -29.01 19.69 -0.23
CA LEU A 103 -29.93 19.15 -1.25
C LEU A 103 -29.19 18.61 -2.50
N GLN A 104 -27.93 18.96 -2.67
CA GLN A 104 -27.07 18.49 -3.77
C GLN A 104 -26.25 17.26 -3.41
N ALA A 105 -26.46 16.67 -2.24
CA ALA A 105 -25.80 15.43 -1.81
C ALA A 105 -26.59 14.23 -2.32
N TYR A 106 -25.88 13.18 -2.71
CA TYR A 106 -26.48 11.88 -3.02
C TYR A 106 -27.25 11.34 -1.80
N TRP A 107 -28.29 10.56 -2.04
CA TRP A 107 -29.18 10.04 -0.99
C TRP A 107 -28.48 9.23 0.11
N ASN A 108 -27.27 8.72 -0.16
CA ASN A 108 -26.49 7.88 0.74
C ASN A 108 -25.13 8.51 1.08
N SER A 109 -24.78 8.55 2.36
CA SER A 109 -23.57 9.21 2.86
C SER A 109 -22.26 8.49 2.49
N ASN A 110 -22.33 7.26 1.99
CA ASN A 110 -21.17 6.52 1.46
C ASN A 110 -20.74 6.98 0.06
N MET A 111 -21.58 7.80 -0.61
CA MET A 111 -21.28 8.41 -1.89
C MET A 111 -20.70 9.81 -1.68
N ARG A 112 -19.37 9.93 -1.72
CA ARG A 112 -18.64 11.18 -1.52
C ARG A 112 -17.74 11.53 -2.70
N ALA A 113 -18.08 11.10 -3.89
CA ALA A 113 -17.28 11.25 -5.11
C ALA A 113 -16.89 12.70 -5.43
N TYR A 114 -17.67 13.69 -4.92
CA TYR A 114 -17.41 15.12 -5.08
C TYR A 114 -16.25 15.66 -4.26
N LEU A 115 -15.83 14.96 -3.17
CA LEU A 115 -14.74 15.43 -2.32
C LEU A 115 -13.42 15.48 -3.10
N SER A 116 -12.61 16.48 -2.78
CA SER A 116 -11.24 16.62 -3.30
C SER A 116 -10.24 16.48 -2.16
N ALA A 117 -9.32 15.54 -2.27
CA ALA A 117 -8.25 15.40 -1.29
C ALA A 117 -7.37 16.64 -1.20
N ALA A 118 -7.19 17.37 -2.32
CA ALA A 118 -6.38 18.57 -2.37
C ALA A 118 -6.96 19.68 -1.50
N ASP A 119 -8.29 19.82 -1.47
CA ASP A 119 -8.98 20.82 -0.66
C ASP A 119 -8.97 20.48 0.84
N LEU A 120 -8.76 19.21 1.17
CA LEU A 120 -8.76 18.68 2.55
C LEU A 120 -7.34 18.55 3.13
N PHE A 121 -6.31 18.80 2.33
CA PHE A 121 -4.94 18.52 2.72
C PHE A 121 -4.31 19.66 3.51
N HIS A 122 -4.34 19.52 4.83
CA HIS A 122 -3.69 20.45 5.77
C HIS A 122 -2.76 19.64 6.70
N PRO A 123 -1.56 19.29 6.23
CA PRO A 123 -0.65 18.43 6.98
C PRO A 123 -0.07 19.16 8.18
N LYS A 124 0.16 18.40 9.26
CA LYS A 124 0.96 18.90 10.39
C LYS A 124 2.44 18.87 10.00
N GLU A 125 3.23 19.81 10.53
CA GLU A 125 4.68 19.87 10.32
C GLU A 125 5.38 18.53 10.62
N LYS A 126 4.99 17.87 11.72
CA LYS A 126 5.50 16.55 12.08
C LYS A 126 5.32 15.53 10.95
N THR A 127 4.17 15.55 10.26
CA THR A 127 3.90 14.63 9.14
C THR A 127 4.83 14.91 7.97
N LEU A 128 5.04 16.19 7.63
CA LEU A 128 5.98 16.60 6.58
C LEU A 128 7.40 16.14 6.93
N THR A 129 7.85 16.43 8.15
CA THR A 129 9.19 16.03 8.63
C THR A 129 9.39 14.51 8.57
N GLU A 130 8.39 13.72 8.96
CA GLU A 130 8.46 12.25 8.87
C GLU A 130 8.58 11.76 7.42
N LEU A 131 7.89 12.40 6.48
CA LEU A 131 7.97 12.08 5.05
C LEU A 131 9.30 12.52 4.44
N HIS A 132 9.79 13.70 4.80
CA HIS A 132 11.11 14.18 4.35
C HIS A 132 12.24 13.24 4.79
N LYS A 133 12.19 12.67 6.02
CA LYS A 133 13.14 11.66 6.51
C LYS A 133 13.22 10.41 5.64
N LEU A 134 12.17 10.14 4.87
CA LEU A 134 12.12 9.02 3.94
C LEU A 134 12.50 9.43 2.49
N GLY A 135 12.70 10.73 2.23
CA GLY A 135 13.02 11.27 0.91
C GLY A 135 11.79 11.68 0.10
N PHE A 136 10.59 11.64 0.66
CA PHE A 136 9.39 12.06 -0.06
C PHE A 136 9.31 13.58 -0.18
N THR A 137 9.15 14.06 -1.40
CA THR A 137 9.01 15.48 -1.77
C THR A 137 7.64 15.80 -2.32
N THR A 138 6.92 14.79 -2.73
CA THR A 138 5.60 14.86 -3.35
C THR A 138 4.75 13.72 -2.80
N ALA A 139 3.44 13.91 -2.64
CA ALA A 139 2.51 12.87 -2.22
C ALA A 139 1.25 12.83 -3.10
N HIS A 140 0.84 11.61 -3.46
CA HIS A 140 -0.50 11.32 -3.94
C HIS A 140 -1.39 11.15 -2.71
N ILE A 141 -2.32 12.08 -2.54
CA ILE A 141 -3.21 12.18 -1.39
C ILE A 141 -4.60 11.67 -1.75
N ALA A 142 -5.22 10.95 -0.84
CA ALA A 142 -6.53 10.34 -1.04
C ALA A 142 -7.48 10.63 0.13
N PRO A 143 -8.76 10.97 -0.14
CA PRO A 143 -9.72 11.21 0.93
C PRO A 143 -10.11 9.89 1.59
N LYS A 144 -10.64 9.96 2.81
CA LYS A 144 -11.14 8.84 3.60
C LYS A 144 -12.64 8.89 3.81
N GLY A 145 -13.22 7.72 4.01
CA GLY A 145 -14.59 7.53 4.47
C GLY A 145 -15.63 7.41 3.36
N GLY A 146 -16.57 6.52 3.58
CA GLY A 146 -17.54 6.09 2.58
C GLY A 146 -16.99 5.05 1.61
N ILE A 147 -17.81 4.65 0.66
CA ILE A 147 -17.47 3.69 -0.40
C ILE A 147 -16.85 4.44 -1.58
N PHE A 148 -17.52 5.45 -2.13
CA PHE A 148 -16.92 6.42 -3.04
C PHE A 148 -16.33 7.54 -2.19
N GLN A 149 -15.01 7.57 -2.04
CA GLN A 149 -14.34 8.46 -1.09
C GLN A 149 -14.08 9.86 -1.64
N GLY A 150 -14.03 10.00 -2.97
CA GLY A 150 -13.75 11.26 -3.66
C GLY A 150 -12.53 11.19 -4.57
N ARG A 151 -12.12 12.35 -5.05
CA ARG A 151 -10.99 12.52 -5.97
C ARG A 151 -9.69 12.63 -5.20
N SER A 152 -8.71 11.84 -5.59
CA SER A 152 -7.35 11.97 -5.11
C SER A 152 -6.62 13.12 -5.81
N GLY A 153 -5.57 13.62 -5.18
CA GLY A 153 -4.76 14.73 -5.68
C GLY A 153 -3.26 14.45 -5.59
N LEU A 154 -2.45 15.29 -6.19
CA LEU A 154 -1.00 15.25 -6.09
C LEU A 154 -0.49 16.59 -5.56
N VAL A 155 0.33 16.56 -4.51
CA VAL A 155 0.83 17.75 -3.83
C VAL A 155 2.33 17.68 -3.59
N GLN A 156 3.02 18.82 -3.65
CA GLN A 156 4.39 18.95 -3.14
C GLN A 156 4.37 19.14 -1.62
N LEU A 157 5.33 18.54 -0.93
CA LEU A 157 5.40 18.47 0.53
C LEU A 157 6.27 19.58 1.14
N GLY A 158 6.31 20.76 0.53
CA GLY A 158 6.97 21.95 1.11
C GLY A 158 6.26 22.47 2.34
N SER A 159 6.84 23.46 3.03
CA SER A 159 6.22 24.12 4.21
C SER A 159 4.82 24.67 3.89
N ASN A 160 4.63 25.15 2.66
CA ASN A 160 3.34 25.46 2.08
C ASN A 160 3.07 24.47 0.94
N PRO A 161 2.29 23.40 1.18
CA PRO A 161 2.00 22.40 0.17
C PRO A 161 1.40 22.99 -1.10
N LYS A 162 1.97 22.65 -2.25
CA LYS A 162 1.52 23.14 -3.56
C LYS A 162 0.80 22.03 -4.31
N VAL A 163 -0.43 22.28 -4.71
CA VAL A 163 -1.22 21.33 -5.51
C VAL A 163 -0.68 21.27 -6.93
N LEU A 164 -0.27 20.08 -7.37
CA LEU A 164 0.15 19.79 -8.73
C LEU A 164 -1.00 19.28 -9.60
N SER A 165 -1.91 18.52 -8.97
CA SER A 165 -3.16 18.05 -9.56
C SER A 165 -4.20 17.88 -8.47
N ASN A 166 -5.41 18.36 -8.69
CA ASN A 166 -6.56 18.19 -7.80
C ASN A 166 -7.50 17.04 -8.21
N ASN A 167 -7.20 16.36 -9.31
CA ASN A 167 -7.98 15.26 -9.85
C ASN A 167 -7.03 14.25 -10.49
N VAL A 168 -6.61 13.24 -9.72
CA VAL A 168 -5.74 12.16 -10.21
C VAL A 168 -6.58 10.92 -10.48
N ALA A 169 -7.44 10.51 -9.52
CA ALA A 169 -8.28 9.33 -9.65
C ALA A 169 -9.50 9.44 -8.70
N GLN A 170 -10.58 8.73 -9.00
CA GLN A 170 -11.65 8.45 -8.03
C GLN A 170 -11.26 7.30 -7.12
N VAL A 171 -11.56 7.40 -5.83
CA VAL A 171 -11.19 6.40 -4.83
C VAL A 171 -12.42 5.61 -4.41
N ILE A 172 -12.32 4.29 -4.48
CA ILE A 172 -13.34 3.33 -4.04
C ILE A 172 -12.76 2.43 -2.95
N GLU A 173 -13.49 2.25 -1.86
CA GLU A 173 -13.13 1.35 -0.77
C GLU A 173 -14.29 0.41 -0.44
N TYR A 174 -13.98 -0.87 -0.20
CA TYR A 174 -14.95 -1.87 0.26
C TYR A 174 -15.18 -1.73 1.76
N ALA A 175 -15.60 -0.55 2.20
CA ALA A 175 -15.86 -0.24 3.60
C ALA A 175 -17.30 0.21 3.79
N ALA A 176 -18.02 -0.48 4.66
CA ALA A 176 -19.35 -0.10 5.11
C ALA A 176 -19.42 -0.16 6.63
N GLY A 177 -20.51 0.35 7.19
CA GLY A 177 -20.73 0.41 8.63
C GLY A 177 -20.87 -0.93 9.36
N GLY A 178 -20.77 -2.06 8.67
CA GLY A 178 -20.88 -3.41 9.26
C GLY A 178 -22.26 -3.73 9.86
N TRP A 179 -22.34 -4.87 10.53
CA TRP A 179 -23.58 -5.31 11.21
C TRP A 179 -23.98 -4.32 12.32
N GLY A 180 -25.18 -3.77 12.21
CA GLY A 180 -25.66 -2.70 13.11
C GLY A 180 -25.49 -1.29 12.58
N ALA A 181 -24.97 -1.12 11.38
CA ALA A 181 -24.98 0.18 10.68
C ALA A 181 -26.42 0.70 10.53
N ARG A 182 -26.55 2.02 10.60
CA ARG A 182 -27.84 2.70 10.47
C ARG A 182 -28.16 3.14 9.04
N GLU A 183 -27.36 2.74 8.08
CA GLU A 183 -27.46 3.10 6.67
C GLU A 183 -26.99 1.93 5.79
N TYR A 184 -27.69 1.73 4.68
CA TYR A 184 -27.27 0.81 3.61
C TYR A 184 -25.93 1.29 2.98
N PRO A 185 -25.03 0.37 2.58
CA PRO A 185 -25.04 -1.07 2.75
C PRO A 185 -24.42 -1.53 4.09
N THR A 186 -24.79 -2.74 4.54
CA THR A 186 -24.28 -3.32 5.80
C THR A 186 -23.37 -4.53 5.60
N SER A 187 -23.18 -4.95 4.36
CA SER A 187 -22.40 -6.14 4.00
C SER A 187 -21.60 -5.94 2.72
N LEU A 188 -20.66 -6.85 2.46
CA LEU A 188 -19.90 -6.85 1.20
C LEU A 188 -20.80 -6.96 -0.03
N LEU A 189 -21.87 -7.74 0.03
CA LEU A 189 -22.90 -7.86 -1.01
C LEU A 189 -23.46 -6.50 -1.38
N GLY A 190 -23.93 -5.77 -0.36
CA GLY A 190 -24.50 -4.44 -0.53
C GLY A 190 -23.46 -3.41 -0.98
N ILE A 191 -22.21 -3.50 -0.50
CA ILE A 191 -21.14 -2.58 -0.95
C ILE A 191 -20.92 -2.72 -2.46
N ILE A 192 -20.83 -3.93 -2.97
CA ILE A 192 -20.59 -4.18 -4.39
C ILE A 192 -21.81 -3.75 -5.23
N ALA A 193 -23.03 -4.00 -4.74
CA ALA A 193 -24.25 -3.51 -5.38
C ALA A 193 -24.31 -1.99 -5.39
N PHE A 194 -23.92 -1.32 -4.29
CA PHE A 194 -23.86 0.14 -4.19
C PHE A 194 -22.83 0.75 -5.15
N ILE A 195 -21.68 0.11 -5.32
CA ILE A 195 -20.68 0.55 -6.31
C ILE A 195 -21.29 0.51 -7.72
N ARG A 196 -21.97 -0.58 -8.09
CA ARG A 196 -22.67 -0.69 -9.38
C ARG A 196 -23.74 0.39 -9.55
N GLN A 197 -24.57 0.56 -8.53
CA GLN A 197 -25.64 1.57 -8.56
C GLN A 197 -25.06 2.96 -8.78
N GLY A 198 -24.01 3.34 -8.03
CA GLY A 198 -23.37 4.65 -8.22
C GLY A 198 -22.80 4.86 -9.62
N LEU A 199 -22.22 3.83 -10.23
CA LEU A 199 -21.70 3.91 -11.61
C LEU A 199 -22.83 3.97 -12.65
N ILE A 200 -23.94 3.25 -12.43
CA ILE A 200 -25.14 3.31 -13.28
C ILE A 200 -25.78 4.68 -13.19
N ASP A 201 -25.97 5.20 -11.98
CA ASP A 201 -26.58 6.49 -11.74
C ASP A 201 -25.75 7.62 -12.34
N ALA A 202 -24.41 7.55 -12.23
CA ALA A 202 -23.51 8.52 -12.86
C ALA A 202 -23.61 8.47 -14.39
N SER A 203 -23.70 7.28 -14.97
CA SER A 203 -23.87 7.12 -16.41
C SER A 203 -25.23 7.63 -16.89
N TRP A 204 -26.30 7.40 -16.12
CA TRP A 204 -27.62 7.96 -16.37
C TRP A 204 -27.59 9.49 -16.27
N TYR A 205 -26.99 10.03 -15.21
CA TYR A 205 -26.87 11.47 -14.96
C TYR A 205 -26.18 12.18 -16.13
N ASP A 206 -25.03 11.68 -16.58
CA ASP A 206 -24.29 12.21 -17.73
C ASP A 206 -25.15 12.26 -19.01
N LYS A 207 -25.81 11.13 -19.35
CA LYS A 207 -26.69 11.06 -20.51
C LYS A 207 -27.85 12.06 -20.42
N SER A 208 -28.45 12.15 -19.24
CA SER A 208 -29.58 13.05 -19.00
C SER A 208 -29.16 14.51 -19.08
N GLN A 209 -27.99 14.89 -18.54
CA GLN A 209 -27.45 16.24 -18.70
C GLN A 209 -27.15 16.58 -20.17
N LYS A 210 -26.60 15.65 -20.93
CA LYS A 210 -26.36 15.83 -22.38
C LYS A 210 -27.66 16.02 -23.17
N ILE A 211 -28.72 15.29 -22.82
CA ILE A 211 -30.06 15.44 -23.44
C ILE A 211 -30.65 16.81 -23.08
N LEU A 212 -30.62 17.19 -21.80
CA LEU A 212 -31.13 18.49 -21.34
C LEU A 212 -30.40 19.65 -22.04
N ALA A 213 -29.05 19.56 -22.13
CA ALA A 213 -28.27 20.58 -22.84
C ALA A 213 -28.61 20.70 -24.31
N LYS A 214 -29.03 19.60 -24.97
CA LYS A 214 -29.41 19.58 -26.38
C LYS A 214 -30.85 20.04 -26.63
N TYR A 215 -31.76 19.73 -25.70
CA TYR A 215 -33.20 19.97 -25.81
C TYR A 215 -33.72 20.58 -24.49
N PRO A 216 -33.35 21.83 -24.15
CA PRO A 216 -33.69 22.43 -22.86
C PRO A 216 -35.18 22.72 -22.69
N ASP A 217 -35.88 23.04 -23.76
CA ASP A 217 -37.30 23.41 -23.71
C ASP A 217 -38.24 22.18 -23.63
N ASP A 218 -37.76 20.99 -24.03
CA ASP A 218 -38.52 19.75 -24.06
C ASP A 218 -38.34 18.86 -22.82
N ASN A 219 -37.46 19.24 -21.89
CA ASN A 219 -37.11 18.40 -20.77
C ASN A 219 -37.16 19.17 -19.46
N GLU A 220 -37.58 18.50 -18.37
CA GLU A 220 -37.49 19.05 -17.01
C GLU A 220 -36.05 19.11 -16.53
N PRO A 221 -35.65 20.18 -15.81
CA PRO A 221 -34.34 20.28 -15.21
C PRO A 221 -34.08 19.13 -14.22
N ILE A 222 -32.91 18.49 -14.32
CA ILE A 222 -32.50 17.43 -13.42
C ILE A 222 -31.88 18.08 -12.17
N GLN A 223 -32.26 17.58 -11.00
CA GLN A 223 -31.66 18.02 -9.76
C GLN A 223 -30.13 17.79 -9.80
N MET A 224 -29.37 18.83 -9.48
CA MET A 224 -27.91 18.74 -9.41
C MET A 224 -27.48 17.80 -8.27
N ASP A 225 -26.63 16.82 -8.59
CA ASP A 225 -25.94 15.96 -7.63
C ASP A 225 -24.44 16.05 -7.87
N ARG A 226 -23.72 16.58 -6.88
CA ARG A 226 -22.28 16.83 -6.99
C ARG A 226 -21.46 15.53 -7.10
N SER A 227 -21.93 14.44 -6.49
CA SER A 227 -21.24 13.15 -6.56
C SER A 227 -21.41 12.49 -7.91
N LEU A 228 -22.65 12.51 -8.44
CA LEU A 228 -22.93 11.99 -9.78
C LEU A 228 -22.20 12.79 -10.85
N ASP A 229 -22.16 14.12 -10.73
CA ASP A 229 -21.39 14.98 -11.63
C ASP A 229 -19.87 14.62 -11.62
N ALA A 230 -19.29 14.47 -10.43
CA ALA A 230 -17.88 14.11 -10.30
C ALA A 230 -17.55 12.73 -10.89
N LEU A 231 -18.44 11.74 -10.70
CA LEU A 231 -18.30 10.40 -11.27
C LEU A 231 -18.48 10.42 -12.79
N ALA A 232 -19.52 11.11 -13.28
CA ALA A 232 -19.82 11.26 -14.71
C ALA A 232 -18.62 11.87 -15.45
N ASN A 233 -18.04 12.93 -14.92
CA ASN A 233 -16.83 13.56 -15.46
C ASN A 233 -15.65 12.59 -15.51
N THR A 234 -15.46 11.76 -14.47
CA THR A 234 -14.37 10.77 -14.46
C THR A 234 -14.59 9.67 -15.50
N LEU A 235 -15.82 9.19 -15.65
CA LEU A 235 -16.19 8.18 -16.65
C LEU A 235 -16.02 8.72 -18.09
N ASP A 236 -16.50 9.93 -18.37
CA ASP A 236 -16.39 10.57 -19.70
C ASP A 236 -14.93 10.76 -20.11
N GLN A 237 -14.06 11.21 -19.18
CA GLN A 237 -12.63 11.38 -19.41
C GLN A 237 -11.83 10.07 -19.38
N LYS A 238 -12.46 8.92 -19.12
CA LYS A 238 -11.79 7.63 -18.88
C LYS A 238 -10.70 7.73 -17.80
N GLY A 239 -10.96 8.56 -16.80
CA GLY A 239 -10.05 8.77 -15.67
C GLY A 239 -9.89 7.51 -14.83
N PRO A 240 -8.82 7.42 -14.02
CA PRO A 240 -8.58 6.25 -13.19
C PRO A 240 -9.54 6.13 -12.01
N PHE A 241 -9.84 4.88 -11.64
CA PHE A 241 -10.50 4.50 -10.40
C PHE A 241 -9.55 3.66 -9.55
N VAL A 242 -9.21 4.13 -8.36
CA VAL A 242 -8.39 3.39 -7.39
C VAL A 242 -9.28 2.58 -6.48
N PHE A 243 -9.17 1.26 -6.55
CA PHE A 243 -9.81 0.35 -5.61
C PHE A 243 -8.85 0.02 -4.46
N LYS A 244 -9.27 0.30 -3.23
CA LYS A 244 -8.55 -0.12 -2.02
C LYS A 244 -8.92 -1.57 -1.72
N THR A 245 -7.94 -2.45 -1.73
CA THR A 245 -8.14 -3.90 -1.60
C THR A 245 -7.53 -4.43 -0.32
N ASN A 246 -8.19 -5.41 0.30
CA ASN A 246 -7.77 -6.03 1.55
C ASN A 246 -7.03 -7.36 1.35
N ASN A 247 -7.24 -8.02 0.22
CA ASN A 247 -6.56 -9.25 -0.19
C ASN A 247 -6.72 -9.46 -1.71
N GLU A 248 -6.22 -10.57 -2.22
CA GLU A 248 -6.28 -10.95 -3.64
C GLU A 248 -7.71 -11.11 -4.18
N LEU A 249 -8.67 -11.55 -3.35
CA LEU A 249 -10.07 -11.68 -3.78
C LEU A 249 -10.72 -10.33 -4.08
N TYR A 250 -10.33 -9.29 -3.33
CA TYR A 250 -10.85 -7.93 -3.59
C TYR A 250 -10.26 -7.33 -4.87
N ILE A 251 -9.05 -7.73 -5.27
CA ILE A 251 -8.49 -7.35 -6.58
C ILE A 251 -9.32 -7.98 -7.70
N ASP A 252 -9.67 -9.26 -7.57
CA ASP A 252 -10.52 -9.98 -8.54
C ASP A 252 -11.90 -9.34 -8.65
N ARG A 253 -12.58 -9.07 -7.52
CA ARG A 253 -13.87 -8.36 -7.47
C ARG A 253 -13.81 -6.99 -8.13
N SER A 254 -12.73 -6.23 -7.86
CA SER A 254 -12.51 -4.92 -8.50
C SER A 254 -12.33 -5.05 -10.00
N SER A 255 -11.60 -6.08 -10.44
CA SER A 255 -11.41 -6.38 -11.86
C SER A 255 -12.72 -6.70 -12.56
N ASN A 256 -13.61 -7.46 -11.91
CA ASN A 256 -14.92 -7.81 -12.46
C ASN A 256 -15.80 -6.56 -12.62
N ILE A 257 -15.81 -5.66 -11.62
CA ILE A 257 -16.50 -4.37 -11.73
C ILE A 257 -15.87 -3.51 -12.84
N ALA A 258 -14.55 -3.42 -12.87
CA ALA A 258 -13.85 -2.64 -13.89
C ALA A 258 -14.14 -3.12 -15.30
N LYS A 259 -14.19 -4.44 -15.52
CA LYS A 259 -14.58 -5.04 -16.81
C LYS A 259 -16.06 -4.75 -17.16
N GLU A 260 -16.97 -4.87 -16.18
CA GLU A 260 -18.40 -4.62 -16.35
C GLU A 260 -18.68 -3.19 -16.84
N PHE A 261 -17.93 -2.20 -16.35
CA PHE A 261 -18.12 -0.78 -16.65
C PHE A 261 -17.04 -0.15 -17.54
N GLY A 262 -16.05 -0.90 -17.99
CA GLY A 262 -14.95 -0.39 -18.81
C GLY A 262 -14.06 0.62 -18.10
N LEU A 263 -13.83 0.46 -16.80
CA LEU A 263 -13.07 1.41 -15.98
C LEU A 263 -11.56 1.26 -16.17
N ASN A 264 -10.85 2.39 -16.12
CA ASN A 264 -9.40 2.42 -15.96
C ASN A 264 -9.07 2.12 -14.48
N MET A 265 -8.76 0.87 -14.18
CA MET A 265 -8.60 0.37 -12.82
C MET A 265 -7.16 0.51 -12.32
N TRP A 266 -7.00 1.14 -11.17
CA TRP A 266 -5.81 1.09 -10.33
C TRP A 266 -6.11 0.36 -9.02
N VAL A 267 -5.09 -0.22 -8.41
CA VAL A 267 -5.23 -0.96 -7.15
C VAL A 267 -4.35 -0.33 -6.07
N LYS A 268 -4.95 0.01 -4.92
CA LYS A 268 -4.22 0.22 -3.68
C LYS A 268 -4.18 -1.11 -2.94
N GLY A 269 -3.06 -1.79 -3.06
CA GLY A 269 -2.82 -3.10 -2.46
C GLY A 269 -2.52 -3.07 -0.97
N ASN A 270 -2.27 -4.24 -0.42
CA ASN A 270 -2.04 -4.46 1.01
C ASN A 270 -0.82 -5.32 1.37
N GLY A 271 -0.07 -5.80 0.37
CA GLY A 271 1.14 -6.62 0.55
C GLY A 271 0.93 -8.13 0.33
N TYR A 272 -0.27 -8.57 -0.07
CA TYR A 272 -0.59 -9.97 -0.39
C TYR A 272 -0.66 -10.25 -1.88
N GLU A 273 -0.28 -9.31 -2.73
CA GLU A 273 -0.42 -9.41 -4.19
C GLU A 273 0.34 -10.61 -4.78
N TYR A 274 1.44 -11.04 -4.14
CA TYR A 274 2.25 -12.18 -4.57
C TYR A 274 1.48 -13.50 -4.62
N ARG A 275 0.31 -13.62 -3.96
CA ARG A 275 -0.46 -14.86 -3.86
C ARG A 275 -1.07 -15.29 -5.19
N ARG A 276 -1.55 -14.35 -5.99
CA ARG A 276 -2.27 -14.64 -7.25
C ARG A 276 -1.85 -13.72 -8.40
N ILE A 277 -0.56 -13.56 -8.58
CA ILE A 277 0.01 -12.73 -9.67
C ILE A 277 -0.45 -13.24 -11.06
N ASP A 278 -0.61 -14.55 -11.22
CA ASP A 278 -1.07 -15.21 -12.43
C ASP A 278 -2.46 -14.75 -12.93
N LYS A 279 -3.29 -14.28 -12.02
CA LYS A 279 -4.67 -13.82 -12.31
C LYS A 279 -4.88 -12.31 -12.16
N MET A 280 -3.83 -11.56 -11.79
CA MET A 280 -3.97 -10.13 -11.61
C MET A 280 -4.11 -9.41 -12.94
N PRO A 281 -5.06 -8.47 -13.06
CA PRO A 281 -5.10 -7.59 -14.22
C PRO A 281 -3.81 -6.77 -14.28
N ALA A 282 -3.23 -6.65 -15.47
CA ALA A 282 -2.02 -5.87 -15.71
C ALA A 282 -2.34 -4.37 -15.60
N SER A 283 -2.61 -3.87 -14.40
CA SER A 283 -2.88 -2.47 -14.13
C SER A 283 -1.76 -1.85 -13.28
N PHE A 284 -1.91 -0.61 -12.94
CA PHE A 284 -1.03 0.06 -12.01
C PHE A 284 -1.41 -0.27 -10.56
N MET A 285 -0.39 -0.58 -9.74
CA MET A 285 -0.57 -0.92 -8.34
C MET A 285 0.22 0.00 -7.42
N ILE A 286 -0.43 0.47 -6.36
CA ILE A 286 0.19 1.20 -5.25
C ILE A 286 0.39 0.20 -4.12
N VAL A 287 1.64 -0.22 -3.88
CA VAL A 287 1.96 -1.35 -3.01
C VAL A 287 2.65 -0.87 -1.73
N PRO A 288 2.13 -1.23 -0.55
CA PRO A 288 2.80 -0.97 0.71
C PRO A 288 3.91 -1.99 0.97
N ILE A 289 4.96 -1.54 1.68
CA ILE A 289 6.01 -2.43 2.19
C ILE A 289 5.90 -2.60 3.71
N ASN A 290 4.70 -2.87 4.16
CA ASN A 290 4.31 -3.05 5.56
C ASN A 290 4.49 -4.50 6.03
N PHE A 291 5.71 -5.04 5.88
CA PHE A 291 5.98 -6.44 6.21
C PHE A 291 5.60 -6.79 7.65
N PRO A 292 5.10 -8.03 7.90
CA PRO A 292 4.79 -8.50 9.23
C PRO A 292 6.02 -8.45 10.15
N ALA A 293 5.79 -8.20 11.44
CA ALA A 293 6.84 -8.31 12.43
C ALA A 293 7.34 -9.75 12.53
N LYS A 294 8.62 -9.90 12.92
CA LYS A 294 9.19 -11.23 13.17
C LYS A 294 8.37 -11.95 14.24
N PRO A 295 7.89 -13.18 13.97
CA PRO A 295 7.20 -14.00 14.97
C PRO A 295 8.11 -14.28 16.18
N ASP A 296 7.56 -14.21 17.37
CA ASP A 296 8.27 -14.68 18.57
C ASP A 296 8.04 -16.18 18.74
N LEU A 297 9.02 -16.96 18.34
CA LEU A 297 9.01 -18.43 18.40
C LEU A 297 9.92 -18.98 19.51
N ASN A 298 10.42 -18.13 20.42
CA ASN A 298 11.32 -18.55 21.49
C ASN A 298 10.60 -19.44 22.52
N ASP A 299 9.30 -19.21 22.72
CA ASP A 299 8.44 -20.05 23.54
C ASP A 299 7.56 -20.95 22.65
N PRO A 300 7.56 -22.29 22.84
CA PRO A 300 6.68 -23.20 22.10
C PRO A 300 5.19 -22.85 22.19
N HIS A 301 4.72 -22.27 23.30
CA HIS A 301 3.34 -21.82 23.42
C HIS A 301 3.04 -20.63 22.51
N ASN A 302 3.97 -19.71 22.31
CA ASN A 302 3.84 -18.61 21.38
C ASN A 302 3.78 -19.12 19.92
N ALA A 303 4.57 -20.16 19.59
CA ALA A 303 4.56 -20.76 18.27
C ALA A 303 3.17 -21.27 17.86
N LEU A 304 2.38 -21.82 18.79
CA LEU A 304 1.01 -22.31 18.55
C LEU A 304 0.01 -21.19 18.23
N GLN A 305 0.35 -19.93 18.49
CA GLN A 305 -0.53 -18.78 18.19
C GLN A 305 -0.44 -18.34 16.73
N TYR A 306 0.56 -18.80 15.98
CA TYR A 306 0.74 -18.45 14.58
C TYR A 306 0.20 -19.54 13.68
N THR A 307 -0.63 -19.14 12.72
CA THR A 307 -1.03 -20.05 11.64
C THR A 307 0.10 -20.23 10.63
N THR A 308 0.11 -21.35 9.92
CA THR A 308 1.05 -21.58 8.80
C THR A 308 0.99 -20.45 7.76
N GLN A 309 -0.21 -19.92 7.50
CA GLN A 309 -0.43 -18.78 6.59
C GLN A 309 0.31 -17.53 7.06
N GLN A 310 0.22 -17.21 8.35
CA GLN A 310 0.92 -16.05 8.91
C GLN A 310 2.44 -16.18 8.83
N LEU A 311 2.96 -17.39 9.06
CA LEU A 311 4.40 -17.68 8.95
C LEU A 311 4.86 -17.62 7.49
N LYS A 312 4.10 -18.20 6.56
CA LYS A 312 4.38 -18.10 5.12
C LYS A 312 4.36 -16.62 4.68
N HIS A 313 3.35 -15.85 5.09
CA HIS A 313 3.28 -14.44 4.75
C HIS A 313 4.46 -13.64 5.30
N TRP A 314 4.88 -13.90 6.55
CA TRP A 314 6.06 -13.26 7.14
C TRP A 314 7.32 -13.51 6.32
N ASP A 315 7.51 -14.73 5.81
CA ASP A 315 8.68 -15.05 5.00
C ASP A 315 8.57 -14.51 3.57
N MET A 316 7.40 -14.60 2.95
CA MET A 316 7.19 -14.29 1.52
C MET A 316 6.89 -12.80 1.23
N ALA A 317 6.37 -12.05 2.19
CA ALA A 317 5.99 -10.64 1.98
C ALA A 317 7.14 -9.76 1.45
N PRO A 318 8.41 -9.93 1.87
CA PRO A 318 9.52 -9.18 1.31
C PRO A 318 9.78 -9.43 -0.18
N ASP A 319 9.35 -10.57 -0.72
CA ASP A 319 9.52 -10.95 -2.12
C ASP A 319 8.43 -10.39 -3.04
N ASN A 320 7.36 -9.83 -2.46
CA ASN A 320 6.18 -9.37 -3.20
C ASN A 320 6.55 -8.43 -4.36
N LEU A 321 7.37 -7.42 -4.09
CA LEU A 321 7.77 -6.44 -5.11
C LEU A 321 8.60 -7.06 -6.23
N MET A 322 9.53 -7.96 -5.91
CA MET A 322 10.33 -8.67 -6.90
C MET A 322 9.44 -9.55 -7.79
N LYS A 323 8.46 -10.24 -7.21
CA LYS A 323 7.51 -11.06 -7.97
C LYS A 323 6.62 -10.20 -8.89
N LEU A 324 6.13 -9.05 -8.42
CA LEU A 324 5.35 -8.11 -9.22
C LEU A 324 6.18 -7.52 -10.38
N SER A 325 7.45 -7.15 -10.11
CA SER A 325 8.37 -6.65 -11.14
C SER A 325 8.64 -7.71 -12.21
N ASN A 326 8.92 -8.97 -11.82
CA ASN A 326 9.13 -10.07 -12.75
C ASN A 326 7.89 -10.33 -13.62
N ALA A 327 6.69 -10.14 -13.07
CA ALA A 327 5.42 -10.21 -13.81
C ALA A 327 5.13 -8.95 -14.66
N LYS A 328 6.05 -7.97 -14.69
CA LYS A 328 5.93 -6.70 -15.44
C LYS A 328 4.71 -5.86 -15.02
N ILE A 329 4.24 -6.03 -13.80
CA ILE A 329 3.19 -5.21 -13.23
C ILE A 329 3.79 -3.86 -12.82
N LYS A 330 3.17 -2.76 -13.24
CA LYS A 330 3.61 -1.41 -12.87
C LYS A 330 3.30 -1.14 -11.40
N VAL A 331 4.33 -0.80 -10.65
CA VAL A 331 4.23 -0.58 -9.20
C VAL A 331 4.68 0.84 -8.84
N ALA A 332 3.99 1.43 -7.86
CA ALA A 332 4.47 2.54 -7.07
C ALA A 332 4.45 2.18 -5.59
N LEU A 333 5.43 2.68 -4.84
CA LEU A 333 5.59 2.37 -3.42
C LEU A 333 4.88 3.38 -2.54
N THR A 334 4.42 2.90 -1.39
CA THR A 334 3.85 3.75 -0.34
C THR A 334 4.31 3.35 1.05
N SER A 335 4.47 4.34 1.92
CA SER A 335 4.68 4.15 3.36
C SER A 335 3.39 3.92 4.15
N SER A 336 2.24 3.88 3.46
CA SER A 336 0.93 3.61 4.07
C SER A 336 0.91 2.24 4.76
N GLY A 337 0.24 2.13 5.91
CA GLY A 337 0.16 0.88 6.68
C GLY A 337 1.41 0.59 7.55
N ILE A 338 2.51 1.32 7.40
CA ILE A 338 3.70 1.18 8.25
C ILE A 338 3.49 1.98 9.54
N LYS A 339 3.43 1.29 10.68
CA LYS A 339 3.22 1.91 12.00
C LYS A 339 4.36 2.86 12.37
N THR A 340 5.61 2.42 12.21
CA THR A 340 6.82 3.21 12.50
C THR A 340 7.47 3.58 11.17
N LYS A 341 7.32 4.83 10.74
CA LYS A 341 7.75 5.28 9.41
C LYS A 341 9.21 4.98 9.07
N SER A 342 10.13 5.01 10.05
CA SER A 342 11.53 4.65 9.86
C SER A 342 11.74 3.21 9.35
N ASN A 343 10.78 2.30 9.56
CA ASN A 343 10.86 0.94 9.03
C ASN A 343 10.69 0.89 7.49
N PHE A 344 10.22 1.96 6.85
CA PHE A 344 10.06 2.00 5.39
C PHE A 344 11.38 1.68 4.68
N ARG A 345 12.46 2.40 5.01
CA ARG A 345 13.78 2.17 4.39
C ARG A 345 14.33 0.78 4.70
N LYS A 346 14.20 0.32 5.96
CA LYS A 346 14.61 -1.02 6.36
C LYS A 346 13.87 -2.11 5.57
N ASN A 347 12.57 -1.95 5.39
CA ASN A 347 11.76 -2.89 4.62
C ASN A 347 12.11 -2.84 3.13
N LEU A 348 12.38 -1.65 2.58
CA LEU A 348 12.80 -1.51 1.20
C LEU A 348 14.17 -2.16 0.95
N SER A 349 15.15 -1.90 1.83
CA SER A 349 16.45 -2.57 1.78
C SER A 349 16.31 -4.11 1.88
N LYS A 350 15.41 -4.60 2.73
CA LYS A 350 15.09 -6.03 2.80
C LYS A 350 14.54 -6.57 1.49
N ALA A 351 13.62 -5.86 0.83
CA ALA A 351 13.08 -6.27 -0.48
C ALA A 351 14.18 -6.32 -1.56
N VAL A 352 15.10 -5.34 -1.55
CA VAL A 352 16.27 -5.33 -2.46
C VAL A 352 17.21 -6.51 -2.17
N ASN A 353 17.51 -6.77 -0.91
CA ASN A 353 18.35 -7.92 -0.51
C ASN A 353 17.72 -9.27 -0.90
N ARG A 354 16.39 -9.33 -1.00
CA ARG A 354 15.59 -10.50 -1.40
C ARG A 354 15.38 -10.61 -2.93
N GLY A 355 15.95 -9.70 -3.72
CA GLY A 355 16.01 -9.83 -5.17
C GLY A 355 15.30 -8.75 -5.98
N LEU A 356 14.64 -7.78 -5.35
CA LEU A 356 14.18 -6.59 -6.08
C LEU A 356 15.39 -5.80 -6.58
N SER A 357 15.43 -5.43 -7.85
CA SER A 357 16.51 -4.59 -8.36
C SER A 357 16.42 -3.16 -7.78
N GLU A 358 17.56 -2.52 -7.52
CA GLU A 358 17.58 -1.10 -7.11
C GLU A 358 16.97 -0.20 -8.19
N GLU A 359 17.08 -0.58 -9.46
CA GLU A 359 16.49 0.12 -10.57
C GLU A 359 14.96 0.11 -10.49
N ASP A 360 14.34 -1.05 -10.26
CA ASP A 360 12.89 -1.18 -10.11
C ASP A 360 12.41 -0.49 -8.82
N ALA A 361 13.16 -0.62 -7.74
CA ALA A 361 12.87 0.07 -6.48
C ALA A 361 12.86 1.60 -6.65
N LEU A 362 13.87 2.14 -7.34
CA LEU A 362 13.95 3.57 -7.64
C LEU A 362 12.84 3.99 -8.63
N ALA A 363 12.54 3.17 -9.63
CA ALA A 363 11.44 3.43 -10.56
C ALA A 363 10.11 3.53 -9.82
N ALA A 364 9.84 2.62 -8.88
CA ALA A 364 8.62 2.61 -8.08
C ALA A 364 8.49 3.79 -7.10
N LEU A 365 9.59 4.47 -6.78
CA LEU A 365 9.60 5.70 -5.96
C LEU A 365 9.55 6.98 -6.81
N THR A 366 9.87 6.91 -8.11
CA THR A 366 10.12 8.10 -8.94
C THR A 366 9.36 8.09 -10.26
N THR A 367 9.87 7.35 -11.27
CA THR A 367 9.36 7.42 -12.66
C THR A 367 8.02 6.73 -12.85
N SER A 368 7.76 5.61 -12.17
CA SER A 368 6.46 4.91 -12.26
C SER A 368 5.32 5.78 -11.74
N PRO A 369 5.34 6.28 -10.48
CA PRO A 369 4.28 7.16 -9.99
C PRO A 369 4.20 8.48 -10.75
N ALA A 370 5.33 9.08 -11.16
CA ALA A 370 5.30 10.31 -11.95
C ALA A 370 4.58 10.12 -13.29
N LYS A 371 4.73 8.96 -13.92
CA LYS A 371 4.06 8.62 -15.18
C LYS A 371 2.55 8.42 -14.98
N GLU A 372 2.18 7.57 -14.04
CA GLU A 372 0.77 7.22 -13.82
C GLU A 372 -0.03 8.41 -13.27
N PHE A 373 0.59 9.28 -12.46
CA PHE A 373 -0.05 10.53 -11.97
C PHE A 373 0.02 11.70 -12.96
N GLY A 374 0.40 11.45 -14.21
CA GLY A 374 0.39 12.46 -15.28
C GLY A 374 1.49 13.54 -15.18
N GLN A 375 2.57 13.28 -14.42
CA GLN A 375 3.65 14.25 -14.16
C GLN A 375 5.02 13.85 -14.76
N SER A 376 5.06 12.93 -15.69
CA SER A 376 6.31 12.36 -16.25
C SER A 376 7.25 13.40 -16.93
N LYS A 377 6.71 14.57 -17.29
CA LYS A 377 7.49 15.69 -17.87
C LYS A 377 8.05 16.65 -16.82
N ARG A 378 7.67 16.49 -15.54
CA ARG A 378 8.00 17.43 -14.46
C ARG A 378 8.62 16.79 -13.22
N LEU A 379 8.32 15.50 -12.96
CA LEU A 379 8.74 14.74 -11.79
C LEU A 379 9.38 13.39 -12.16
N GLY A 380 10.12 12.81 -11.22
CA GLY A 380 10.65 11.45 -11.28
C GLY A 380 12.03 11.31 -11.98
N LYS A 381 12.62 12.40 -12.45
CA LYS A 381 13.97 12.41 -13.05
C LYS A 381 14.74 13.66 -12.67
N ILE A 382 16.07 13.58 -12.70
CA ILE A 382 16.96 14.74 -12.66
C ILE A 382 17.34 15.08 -14.08
N ALA A 383 16.59 16.01 -14.68
CA ALA A 383 16.80 16.44 -16.07
C ALA A 383 16.43 17.93 -16.23
N PRO A 384 16.99 18.62 -17.23
CA PRO A 384 16.62 20.02 -17.50
C PRO A 384 15.11 20.18 -17.70
N GLY A 385 14.52 21.21 -17.10
CA GLY A 385 13.09 21.51 -17.15
C GLY A 385 12.23 20.80 -16.09
N PHE A 386 12.77 19.83 -15.34
CA PHE A 386 12.08 19.17 -14.24
C PHE A 386 12.07 20.05 -12.99
N ILE A 387 11.07 19.87 -12.15
CA ILE A 387 10.99 20.55 -10.84
C ILE A 387 12.19 20.12 -10.01
N ALA A 388 12.81 21.08 -9.32
CA ALA A 388 13.95 20.84 -8.44
C ALA A 388 13.52 20.17 -7.14
N ASN A 389 12.95 18.96 -7.26
CA ASN A 389 12.64 18.06 -6.17
C ASN A 389 13.73 16.99 -6.13
N LEU A 390 14.54 16.99 -5.06
CA LEU A 390 15.71 16.12 -4.94
C LEU A 390 15.74 15.47 -3.55
N VAL A 391 16.45 14.35 -3.46
CA VAL A 391 16.82 13.68 -2.21
C VAL A 391 18.33 13.59 -2.15
N ILE A 392 18.91 14.09 -1.08
CA ILE A 392 20.36 14.03 -0.82
C ILE A 392 20.60 13.01 0.28
N THR A 393 21.52 12.06 0.01
CA THR A 393 21.91 11.02 0.98
C THR A 393 23.42 10.92 1.09
N ASN A 394 23.89 10.50 2.26
CA ASN A 394 25.34 10.33 2.50
C ASN A 394 25.91 9.02 1.90
N GLY A 395 25.14 8.28 1.12
CA GLY A 395 25.50 7.03 0.46
C GLY A 395 24.33 6.49 -0.36
N ASN A 396 24.42 5.24 -0.83
CA ASN A 396 23.33 4.63 -1.58
C ASN A 396 22.07 4.56 -0.71
N TYR A 397 20.94 5.10 -1.20
CA TYR A 397 19.67 5.13 -0.47
C TYR A 397 19.18 3.76 -0.01
N PHE A 398 19.48 2.72 -0.77
CA PHE A 398 19.05 1.34 -0.50
C PHE A 398 19.89 0.64 0.57
N ASP A 399 21.03 1.21 0.96
CA ASP A 399 21.85 0.70 2.08
C ASP A 399 21.24 1.12 3.42
N GLU A 400 21.14 0.17 4.36
CA GLU A 400 20.57 0.43 5.70
C GLU A 400 21.35 1.50 6.48
N THR A 401 22.65 1.64 6.25
CA THR A 401 23.53 2.57 6.97
C THR A 401 23.45 3.99 6.44
N SER A 402 22.98 4.17 5.21
CA SER A 402 22.86 5.50 4.62
C SER A 402 21.72 6.31 5.25
N LYS A 403 21.82 7.63 5.22
CA LYS A 403 20.84 8.56 5.78
C LYS A 403 20.41 9.57 4.72
N VAL A 404 19.17 10.05 4.82
CA VAL A 404 18.72 11.23 4.07
C VAL A 404 19.25 12.45 4.80
N ASN A 405 20.14 13.21 4.17
CA ASN A 405 20.68 14.46 4.73
C ASN A 405 19.69 15.60 4.57
N SER A 406 19.19 15.80 3.36
CA SER A 406 18.18 16.81 3.06
C SER A 406 17.26 16.37 1.91
N VAL A 407 16.11 17.02 1.81
CA VAL A 407 15.27 16.99 0.62
C VAL A 407 15.13 18.39 0.06
N TRP A 408 15.09 18.51 -1.25
CA TRP A 408 14.84 19.75 -1.94
C TRP A 408 13.44 19.71 -2.55
N ILE A 409 12.65 20.73 -2.34
CA ILE A 409 11.28 20.83 -2.83
C ILE A 409 11.10 22.21 -3.50
N ASP A 410 10.80 22.20 -4.80
CA ASP A 410 10.67 23.42 -5.60
C ASP A 410 11.90 24.33 -5.45
N GLY A 411 13.11 23.68 -5.38
CA GLY A 411 14.39 24.36 -5.23
C GLY A 411 14.74 24.90 -3.84
N ASN A 412 13.92 24.61 -2.84
CA ASN A 412 14.19 24.96 -1.44
C ASN A 412 14.66 23.72 -0.67
N GLU A 413 15.72 23.90 0.12
CA GLU A 413 16.28 22.83 0.95
C GLU A 413 15.52 22.68 2.27
N TYR A 414 15.25 21.44 2.64
CA TYR A 414 14.73 21.00 3.94
C TYR A 414 15.73 20.02 4.55
N GLU A 415 16.50 20.50 5.49
CA GLU A 415 17.48 19.70 6.21
C GLU A 415 16.77 18.66 7.09
N VAL A 416 17.24 17.42 7.03
CA VAL A 416 16.64 16.25 7.71
C VAL A 416 17.59 15.66 8.73
N SER A 417 18.81 15.38 8.32
CA SER A 417 19.88 14.86 9.16
C SER A 417 21.17 15.54 8.75
N PRO A 418 21.48 16.71 9.35
CA PRO A 418 22.72 17.40 9.04
C PRO A 418 23.92 16.50 9.32
N ASP A 419 24.93 16.62 8.48
CA ASP A 419 26.20 15.98 8.77
C ASP A 419 26.79 16.60 10.04
N PRO A 420 27.45 15.83 10.89
CA PRO A 420 28.21 16.39 11.97
C PRO A 420 29.31 17.30 11.40
N LEU A 421 29.53 18.43 12.03
CA LEU A 421 30.58 19.40 11.62
C LEU A 421 31.98 18.77 11.63
N VAL A 422 32.12 17.62 12.32
CA VAL A 422 33.37 16.90 12.50
C VAL A 422 33.20 15.46 12.06
N ASN A 423 34.07 14.97 11.20
CA ASN A 423 34.09 13.56 10.83
C ASN A 423 34.68 12.73 11.98
N THR A 424 33.86 11.91 12.62
CA THR A 424 34.28 11.04 13.71
C THR A 424 34.65 9.63 13.26
N ASN A 425 34.47 9.30 11.99
CA ASN A 425 34.79 7.96 11.51
C ASN A 425 36.29 7.71 11.53
N GLY A 426 36.70 6.69 12.26
CA GLY A 426 38.08 6.31 12.40
C GLY A 426 38.38 5.72 13.76
N ASN A 427 39.65 5.54 14.05
CA ASN A 427 40.17 5.15 15.33
C ASN A 427 40.64 6.39 16.11
N TRP A 428 40.36 6.40 17.39
CA TRP A 428 40.74 7.43 18.34
C TRP A 428 41.42 6.78 19.50
N LEU A 429 42.59 7.30 19.89
CA LEU A 429 43.26 6.93 21.14
C LEU A 429 42.57 7.72 22.25
N LEU A 430 41.79 7.04 23.08
CA LEU A 430 41.05 7.65 24.17
C LEU A 430 41.73 7.36 25.49
N GLN A 431 42.06 8.39 26.24
CA GLN A 431 42.59 8.32 27.59
C GLN A 431 41.50 8.69 28.60
N GLU A 432 41.32 7.84 29.58
CA GLU A 432 40.42 8.03 30.72
C GLU A 432 41.09 7.55 32.00
N GLY A 433 41.46 8.49 32.88
CA GLY A 433 42.32 8.18 34.02
C GLY A 433 43.67 7.59 33.58
N ASP A 434 44.00 6.43 34.11
CA ASP A 434 45.20 5.67 33.74
C ASP A 434 44.96 4.69 32.59
N ASN A 435 43.71 4.62 32.05
CA ASN A 435 43.35 3.69 31.01
C ASN A 435 43.52 4.32 29.62
N ASN A 436 44.14 3.58 28.70
CA ASN A 436 44.27 3.94 27.30
C ASN A 436 43.38 3.01 26.47
N TRP A 437 42.36 3.59 25.87
CA TRP A 437 41.37 2.88 25.05
C TRP A 437 41.56 3.18 23.57
N THR A 438 41.13 2.27 22.71
CA THR A 438 40.92 2.56 21.32
C THR A 438 39.39 2.71 21.09
N LEU A 439 38.95 3.91 20.76
CA LEU A 439 37.58 4.19 20.34
C LEU A 439 37.51 4.11 18.81
N SER A 440 36.84 3.10 18.29
CA SER A 440 36.62 2.94 16.86
C SER A 440 35.20 3.35 16.52
N ILE A 441 35.04 4.34 15.64
CA ILE A 441 33.72 4.81 15.17
C ILE A 441 33.61 4.59 13.67
N LYS A 442 32.48 4.05 13.24
CA LYS A 442 32.15 3.85 11.83
C LYS A 442 30.66 3.97 11.60
N ASP A 443 30.26 4.88 10.72
CA ASP A 443 28.88 5.05 10.25
C ASP A 443 27.84 5.07 11.38
N GLY A 444 28.12 5.84 12.45
CA GLY A 444 27.23 5.99 13.61
C GLY A 444 27.17 4.77 14.54
N ARG A 445 28.10 3.82 14.39
CA ARG A 445 28.33 2.70 15.29
C ARG A 445 29.75 2.74 15.77
N GLY A 446 30.02 2.13 16.91
CA GLY A 446 31.41 2.08 17.39
C GLY A 446 31.62 1.02 18.46
N GLU A 447 32.89 0.86 18.79
CA GLU A 447 33.36 0.02 19.88
C GLU A 447 34.47 0.75 20.64
N LEU A 448 34.50 0.52 21.93
CA LEU A 448 35.57 0.94 22.82
C LEU A 448 36.37 -0.29 23.18
N LYS A 449 37.69 -0.27 22.94
CA LYS A 449 38.55 -1.41 23.11
C LYS A 449 39.67 -1.10 24.11
N LEU A 450 39.87 -1.99 25.07
CA LEU A 450 40.99 -1.96 26.01
C LEU A 450 41.70 -3.31 25.86
N GLU A 451 42.98 -3.28 25.46
CA GLU A 451 43.76 -4.48 25.15
C GLU A 451 43.02 -5.44 24.22
N GLU A 452 42.71 -6.66 24.68
CA GLU A 452 41.98 -7.68 23.91
C GLU A 452 40.46 -7.60 24.09
N THR A 453 39.93 -6.76 25.01
CA THR A 453 38.49 -6.68 25.32
C THR A 453 37.84 -5.54 24.59
N SER A 454 36.72 -5.83 23.90
CA SER A 454 35.96 -4.85 23.11
C SER A 454 34.54 -4.71 23.63
N PHE A 455 34.04 -3.47 23.74
CA PHE A 455 32.73 -3.12 24.21
C PHE A 455 31.98 -2.33 23.10
N LYS A 456 30.81 -2.79 22.69
CA LYS A 456 29.97 -2.04 21.74
C LYS A 456 29.50 -0.74 22.36
N LEU A 457 29.58 0.34 21.60
CA LEU A 457 28.99 1.60 22.03
C LEU A 457 27.47 1.49 21.99
N MET A 458 26.83 1.99 23.04
CA MET A 458 25.39 2.20 23.12
C MET A 458 25.10 3.70 22.99
N ASN A 459 23.99 4.06 22.34
CA ASN A 459 23.52 5.44 22.25
C ASN A 459 24.59 6.41 21.69
N LEU A 460 25.43 5.94 20.75
CA LEU A 460 26.37 6.83 20.08
C LEU A 460 25.60 7.90 19.32
N ASN A 461 25.83 9.15 19.70
CA ASN A 461 25.26 10.32 19.04
C ASN A 461 26.38 11.33 18.79
N VAL A 462 26.49 11.75 17.53
CA VAL A 462 27.37 12.85 17.10
C VAL A 462 26.48 13.92 16.50
N SER A 463 26.51 15.12 17.06
CA SER A 463 25.71 16.26 16.61
C SER A 463 26.58 17.50 16.65
N GLN A 464 26.77 18.10 15.48
CA GLN A 464 27.70 19.22 15.31
C GLN A 464 29.12 18.84 15.77
N ASP A 465 29.62 19.49 16.83
CA ASP A 465 30.92 19.26 17.46
C ASP A 465 30.82 18.41 18.72
N ARG A 466 29.64 17.84 19.05
CA ARG A 466 29.39 17.08 20.26
C ARG A 466 29.35 15.59 20.00
N ILE A 467 29.95 14.82 20.89
CA ILE A 467 29.89 13.38 20.92
C ILE A 467 29.35 12.88 22.26
N SER A 468 28.44 11.92 22.22
CA SER A 468 28.03 11.17 23.42
C SER A 468 27.87 9.70 23.10
N PHE A 469 28.25 8.85 24.01
CA PHE A 469 28.07 7.40 23.93
C PHE A 469 28.07 6.77 25.32
N SER A 470 27.65 5.53 25.40
CA SER A 470 27.69 4.73 26.63
C SER A 470 28.29 3.37 26.35
N VAL A 471 28.89 2.79 27.35
CA VAL A 471 29.37 1.40 27.36
C VAL A 471 28.92 0.70 28.63
N ASN A 472 28.80 -0.63 28.58
CA ASN A 472 28.54 -1.45 29.77
C ASN A 472 29.72 -2.41 29.98
N PRO A 473 30.77 -1.97 30.66
CA PRO A 473 31.96 -2.76 30.89
C PRO A 473 31.86 -3.58 32.20
N ASP A 474 31.04 -4.62 32.22
CA ASP A 474 30.76 -5.46 33.41
C ASP A 474 32.01 -6.09 34.05
N THR A 475 33.19 -5.94 33.47
CA THR A 475 34.42 -6.66 33.88
C THR A 475 35.64 -5.79 34.17
N ILE A 476 35.70 -4.53 33.74
CA ILE A 476 36.93 -3.70 33.81
C ILE A 476 36.71 -2.36 34.51
N LEU A 477 35.58 -1.73 34.30
CA LEU A 477 35.09 -0.59 35.05
C LEU A 477 33.92 -1.08 35.91
N GLU A 478 33.52 -0.37 36.94
CA GLU A 478 32.43 -0.76 37.83
C GLU A 478 31.16 -1.27 37.07
N LYS A 479 30.53 -2.33 37.60
CA LYS A 479 29.34 -2.92 37.03
C LYS A 479 28.29 -1.86 36.73
N GLY A 480 27.86 -1.77 35.46
CA GLY A 480 26.81 -0.88 35.01
C GLY A 480 27.24 0.04 33.88
N VAL A 481 26.34 0.94 33.50
CA VAL A 481 26.49 1.79 32.30
C VAL A 481 27.37 3.00 32.60
N THR A 482 28.51 3.09 31.94
CA THR A 482 29.39 4.26 31.92
C THR A 482 29.05 5.15 30.72
N ARG A 483 28.94 6.47 30.93
CA ARG A 483 28.50 7.46 29.94
C ARG A 483 29.59 8.46 29.66
N PHE A 484 29.91 8.65 28.38
CA PHE A 484 30.89 9.61 27.89
C PHE A 484 30.14 10.75 27.18
N ASN A 485 30.49 11.99 27.48
CA ASN A 485 29.99 13.19 26.83
C ASN A 485 31.15 14.15 26.60
N GLY A 486 31.28 14.72 25.42
CA GLY A 486 32.39 15.63 25.10
C GLY A 486 32.17 16.39 23.82
N ASN A 487 33.16 17.22 23.51
CA ASN A 487 33.24 18.00 22.28
C ASN A 487 34.41 17.49 21.44
N ILE A 488 34.28 17.68 20.12
CA ILE A 488 35.32 17.34 19.13
C ILE A 488 35.74 18.63 18.45
N ALA A 489 37.04 18.87 18.39
CA ALA A 489 37.62 19.98 17.66
C ALA A 489 38.80 19.45 16.85
N ASN A 490 38.71 19.48 15.50
CA ASN A 490 39.70 18.91 14.61
C ASN A 490 39.94 17.41 14.86
N GLU A 491 41.17 17.02 15.20
CA GLU A 491 41.57 15.64 15.49
C GLU A 491 41.64 15.33 17.01
N GLU A 492 41.03 16.17 17.82
CA GLU A 492 40.99 16.03 19.27
C GLU A 492 39.54 15.99 19.78
N ALA A 493 39.28 15.17 20.77
CA ALA A 493 38.03 15.13 21.49
C ALA A 493 38.27 15.11 23.00
N SER A 494 37.43 15.77 23.78
CA SER A 494 37.56 15.74 25.25
C SER A 494 36.20 15.99 25.90
N GLY A 495 36.09 15.51 27.15
CA GLY A 495 34.85 15.68 27.90
C GLY A 495 34.82 15.01 29.25
N HIS A 496 33.61 14.73 29.70
CA HIS A 496 33.35 14.13 31.01
C HIS A 496 32.86 12.67 30.83
N VAL A 497 33.30 11.82 31.74
CA VAL A 497 32.78 10.47 31.93
C VAL A 497 31.98 10.41 33.24
N VAL A 498 30.84 9.72 33.23
CA VAL A 498 30.02 9.43 34.41
C VAL A 498 29.95 7.93 34.55
N TYR A 499 30.52 7.42 35.64
CA TYR A 499 30.53 6.01 35.94
C TYR A 499 29.19 5.52 36.51
N ALA A 500 28.99 4.22 36.56
CA ALA A 500 27.76 3.61 37.05
C ALA A 500 27.40 3.98 38.51
N ASN A 501 28.42 4.18 39.36
CA ASN A 501 28.25 4.62 40.75
C ASN A 501 27.96 6.12 40.92
N GLY A 502 27.90 6.88 39.81
CA GLY A 502 27.62 8.31 39.78
C GLY A 502 28.90 9.20 39.96
N THR A 503 30.09 8.62 40.16
CA THR A 503 31.33 9.39 40.15
C THR A 503 31.61 9.92 38.74
N ARG A 504 32.43 10.98 38.67
CA ARG A 504 32.74 11.67 37.42
C ARG A 504 34.25 11.72 37.21
N GLY A 505 34.65 11.59 35.95
CA GLY A 505 36.01 11.76 35.49
C GLY A 505 36.07 12.59 34.22
N TYR A 506 37.28 12.72 33.70
CA TYR A 506 37.56 13.37 32.43
C TYR A 506 38.13 12.35 31.45
N TRP A 507 37.85 12.57 30.18
CA TRP A 507 38.47 11.80 29.11
C TRP A 507 38.93 12.74 27.98
N SER A 508 39.97 12.33 27.28
CA SER A 508 40.44 12.95 26.07
C SER A 508 40.71 11.88 25.01
N ALA A 509 40.62 12.26 23.74
CA ALA A 509 40.97 11.34 22.66
C ALA A 509 41.62 12.11 21.51
N THR A 510 42.59 11.44 20.84
CA THR A 510 43.26 11.96 19.64
C THR A 510 42.98 11.01 18.49
N PHE A 511 42.73 11.56 17.31
CA PHE A 511 42.46 10.79 16.09
C PHE A 511 43.71 10.02 15.64
N ASP A 512 43.59 8.70 15.48
CA ASP A 512 44.69 7.78 15.13
C ASP A 512 44.60 7.23 13.70
N GLY A 513 43.66 7.78 12.92
CA GLY A 513 43.50 7.42 11.50
C GLY A 513 42.23 6.67 11.15
N LEU A 514 42.04 6.47 9.86
CA LEU A 514 40.84 5.82 9.34
C LEU A 514 40.82 4.33 9.67
N ALA A 515 39.74 3.85 10.25
CA ALA A 515 39.53 2.42 10.48
C ALA A 515 39.63 1.64 9.16
N ARG A 516 40.45 0.60 9.07
CA ARG A 516 40.60 -0.24 7.87
C ARG A 516 39.21 -0.74 7.41
N GLN A 517 38.82 -0.36 6.22
CA GLN A 517 37.55 -0.80 5.64
C GLN A 517 37.61 -2.30 5.29
N ARG A 518 37.10 -3.16 6.14
CA ARG A 518 36.54 -4.43 5.69
C ARG A 518 35.14 -4.11 5.13
N ARG A 519 35.02 -3.92 3.83
CA ARG A 519 33.70 -3.92 3.16
C ARG A 519 33.04 -5.27 3.47
N LYS A 520 32.17 -5.32 4.48
CA LYS A 520 31.21 -6.42 4.58
C LYS A 520 30.29 -6.27 3.40
N ARG A 521 30.41 -7.14 2.41
CA ARG A 521 29.38 -7.26 1.38
C ARG A 521 28.06 -7.51 2.12
N PRO A 522 26.98 -6.77 1.80
CA PRO A 522 25.69 -7.06 2.39
C PRO A 522 25.39 -8.54 2.14
N LYS A 523 24.99 -9.25 3.20
CA LYS A 523 24.63 -10.65 3.08
C LYS A 523 23.35 -10.69 2.27
N LYS A 524 23.44 -11.09 1.01
CA LYS A 524 22.29 -11.26 0.15
C LYS A 524 21.37 -12.29 0.80
N GLU A 525 20.17 -11.88 1.18
CA GLU A 525 19.15 -12.80 1.68
C GLU A 525 18.60 -13.59 0.48
N LEU A 526 18.37 -14.88 0.67
CA LEU A 526 17.71 -15.68 -0.36
C LEU A 526 16.22 -15.33 -0.36
N ALA A 527 15.63 -15.26 -1.53
CA ALA A 527 14.19 -15.22 -1.68
C ALA A 527 13.55 -16.47 -1.05
N SER A 528 12.29 -16.35 -0.64
CA SER A 528 11.55 -17.49 -0.09
C SER A 528 11.50 -18.64 -1.11
N ASN A 529 11.79 -19.84 -0.65
CA ASN A 529 11.62 -21.06 -1.40
C ASN A 529 10.32 -21.81 -1.04
N LEU A 530 9.46 -21.17 -0.25
CA LEU A 530 8.17 -21.74 0.10
C LEU A 530 7.25 -21.76 -1.11
N GLU A 531 6.60 -22.89 -1.32
CA GLU A 531 5.59 -23.03 -2.35
C GLU A 531 4.27 -22.40 -1.91
N LEU A 532 3.64 -21.70 -2.84
CA LEU A 532 2.30 -21.21 -2.68
C LEU A 532 1.33 -22.36 -2.93
N THR A 533 0.50 -22.64 -1.94
CA THR A 533 -0.64 -23.52 -2.09
C THR A 533 -1.90 -22.70 -2.32
N TYR A 534 -2.82 -23.20 -3.13
CA TYR A 534 -4.10 -22.54 -3.32
C TYR A 534 -5.26 -23.54 -3.19
N PRO A 535 -6.30 -23.20 -2.42
CA PRO A 535 -6.32 -22.14 -1.40
C PRO A 535 -5.20 -22.30 -0.38
N GLU A 536 -4.83 -21.22 0.27
CA GLU A 536 -3.81 -21.29 1.30
C GLU A 536 -4.33 -22.08 2.51
N GLY A 537 -3.57 -23.02 3.02
CA GLY A 537 -3.92 -23.81 4.19
C GLY A 537 -3.55 -25.30 4.06
N ALA A 538 -4.03 -26.11 5.00
CA ALA A 538 -3.64 -27.51 5.14
C ALA A 538 -4.03 -28.40 3.95
N TYR A 539 -5.05 -28.02 3.22
CA TYR A 539 -5.58 -28.77 2.08
C TYR A 539 -5.36 -28.06 0.74
N GLY A 540 -4.52 -27.02 0.74
CA GLY A 540 -4.20 -26.30 -0.47
C GLY A 540 -3.41 -27.15 -1.46
N LEU A 541 -3.60 -26.89 -2.74
CA LEU A 541 -2.89 -27.54 -3.83
C LEU A 541 -1.64 -26.71 -4.15
N ASP A 542 -0.51 -27.38 -4.32
CA ASP A 542 0.78 -26.81 -4.74
C ASP A 542 0.91 -26.66 -6.25
N SER A 543 0.05 -27.36 -6.98
CA SER A 543 -0.05 -27.34 -8.45
C SER A 543 -1.51 -27.44 -8.88
N ASP A 544 -1.80 -27.04 -10.10
CA ASP A 544 -3.09 -27.31 -10.72
C ASP A 544 -3.34 -28.81 -10.71
N LEU A 545 -4.58 -29.18 -10.37
CA LEU A 545 -4.99 -30.58 -10.48
C LEU A 545 -4.73 -31.08 -11.92
N PRO A 546 -4.11 -32.26 -12.09
CA PRO A 546 -3.97 -32.80 -13.41
C PRO A 546 -5.37 -32.94 -14.04
N GLU A 547 -5.58 -32.32 -15.18
CA GLU A 547 -6.80 -32.49 -15.97
C GLU A 547 -6.61 -33.68 -16.92
N PRO A 548 -6.97 -34.93 -16.53
CA PRO A 548 -6.96 -36.03 -17.46
C PRO A 548 -8.02 -35.77 -18.52
N ARG A 549 -7.63 -35.72 -19.78
CA ARG A 549 -8.56 -35.53 -20.88
C ARG A 549 -9.60 -36.62 -20.92
N MET A 550 -9.23 -37.86 -20.53
CA MET A 550 -10.12 -39.01 -20.41
C MET A 550 -9.95 -39.69 -19.06
N VAL A 551 -11.05 -40.17 -18.51
CA VAL A 551 -11.08 -41.05 -17.33
C VAL A 551 -11.97 -42.22 -17.62
N LEU A 552 -11.43 -43.45 -17.40
CA LEU A 552 -12.16 -44.68 -17.42
C LEU A 552 -12.24 -45.22 -15.99
N ILE A 553 -13.46 -45.42 -15.48
CA ILE A 553 -13.68 -46.21 -14.27
C ILE A 553 -14.23 -47.56 -14.75
N ASP A 554 -13.52 -48.64 -14.48
CA ASP A 554 -13.89 -49.97 -14.92
C ASP A 554 -14.52 -50.79 -13.79
N ASP A 555 -15.31 -51.78 -14.17
CA ASP A 555 -15.94 -52.79 -13.29
C ASP A 555 -16.70 -52.23 -12.07
N ALA A 556 -17.38 -51.10 -12.21
CA ALA A 556 -18.11 -50.45 -11.11
C ALA A 556 -19.62 -50.80 -11.10
N THR A 557 -20.25 -50.57 -9.96
CA THR A 557 -21.73 -50.48 -9.86
C THR A 557 -22.15 -49.06 -10.13
N ILE A 558 -22.76 -48.78 -11.28
CA ILE A 558 -23.11 -47.42 -11.73
C ILE A 558 -24.59 -47.13 -11.47
N TRP A 559 -24.86 -46.13 -10.70
CA TRP A 559 -26.20 -45.58 -10.43
C TRP A 559 -26.49 -44.50 -11.45
N THR A 560 -27.22 -44.84 -12.53
CA THR A 560 -27.39 -43.90 -13.65
C THR A 560 -28.30 -42.74 -13.37
N SER A 561 -29.14 -42.80 -12.33
CA SER A 561 -30.25 -41.88 -12.04
C SER A 561 -31.17 -41.63 -13.26
N GLY A 562 -31.19 -42.57 -14.20
CA GLY A 562 -31.97 -42.54 -15.42
C GLY A 562 -32.74 -43.85 -15.66
N PRO A 563 -33.36 -44.02 -16.84
CA PRO A 563 -34.19 -45.21 -17.15
C PRO A 563 -33.47 -46.56 -17.06
N LYS A 564 -32.14 -46.55 -17.16
CA LYS A 564 -31.35 -47.78 -17.07
C LYS A 564 -31.13 -48.27 -15.62
N GLY A 565 -31.51 -47.47 -14.64
CA GLY A 565 -31.38 -47.86 -13.23
C GLY A 565 -29.95 -48.07 -12.78
N ILE A 566 -29.71 -49.19 -12.10
CA ILE A 566 -28.42 -49.58 -11.55
C ILE A 566 -27.76 -50.63 -12.46
N LEU A 567 -26.57 -50.33 -12.93
CA LEU A 567 -25.78 -51.21 -13.80
C LEU A 567 -24.60 -51.79 -12.99
N LYS A 568 -24.55 -53.13 -12.83
CA LYS A 568 -23.46 -53.81 -12.14
C LYS A 568 -22.39 -54.23 -13.11
N GLU A 569 -21.13 -54.19 -12.69
CA GLU A 569 -19.97 -54.61 -13.49
C GLU A 569 -19.94 -53.88 -14.85
N HIS A 570 -20.04 -52.55 -14.79
CA HIS A 570 -20.01 -51.67 -15.96
C HIS A 570 -18.91 -50.65 -15.79
N ASP A 571 -18.42 -50.25 -16.95
CA ASP A 571 -17.43 -49.17 -17.06
C ASP A 571 -18.10 -47.87 -17.43
N ILE A 572 -17.53 -46.78 -16.98
CA ILE A 572 -17.90 -45.40 -17.36
C ILE A 572 -16.69 -44.66 -17.89
N LEU A 573 -16.79 -44.21 -19.13
CA LEU A 573 -15.77 -43.38 -19.76
C LEU A 573 -16.29 -41.96 -19.88
N PHE A 574 -15.52 -41.01 -19.37
CA PHE A 574 -15.80 -39.59 -19.58
C PHE A 574 -14.55 -38.84 -20.07
N GLN A 575 -14.82 -37.81 -20.83
CA GLN A 575 -13.82 -36.92 -21.42
C GLN A 575 -14.32 -35.48 -21.36
N ASP A 576 -13.41 -34.55 -21.06
CA ASP A 576 -13.68 -33.12 -21.06
C ASP A 576 -14.97 -32.75 -20.26
N GLY A 577 -15.16 -33.41 -19.11
CA GLY A 577 -16.27 -33.21 -18.20
C GLY A 577 -17.61 -33.79 -18.67
N LYS A 578 -17.64 -34.65 -19.72
CA LYS A 578 -18.84 -35.32 -20.25
C LYS A 578 -18.72 -36.80 -20.27
N ILE A 579 -19.78 -37.51 -19.92
CA ILE A 579 -19.87 -38.98 -20.06
C ILE A 579 -19.98 -39.29 -21.54
N LEU A 580 -18.99 -40.06 -22.05
CA LEU A 580 -18.98 -40.52 -23.43
C LEU A 580 -19.68 -41.86 -23.60
N LYS A 581 -19.46 -42.80 -22.69
CA LYS A 581 -19.96 -44.16 -22.80
C LYS A 581 -20.12 -44.80 -21.44
N ILE A 582 -21.20 -45.58 -21.28
CA ILE A 582 -21.39 -46.53 -20.18
C ILE A 582 -21.68 -47.90 -20.84
N ALA A 583 -20.82 -48.89 -20.63
CA ALA A 583 -20.93 -50.25 -21.17
C ALA A 583 -20.06 -51.22 -20.37
N LYS A 584 -20.16 -52.50 -20.64
CA LYS A 584 -19.19 -53.49 -20.14
C LYS A 584 -17.95 -53.54 -21.06
N ASN A 585 -16.79 -53.74 -20.50
CA ASN A 585 -15.51 -53.95 -21.18
C ASN A 585 -15.16 -52.82 -22.17
N ILE A 586 -15.14 -51.57 -21.71
CA ILE A 586 -14.68 -50.41 -22.49
C ILE A 586 -13.14 -50.52 -22.60
N SER A 587 -12.63 -50.68 -23.81
CA SER A 587 -11.19 -50.61 -24.03
C SER A 587 -10.64 -49.24 -23.70
N LEU A 588 -9.55 -49.20 -22.93
CA LEU A 588 -8.88 -47.94 -22.59
C LEU A 588 -8.43 -47.22 -23.88
N PRO A 589 -8.88 -45.98 -24.13
CA PRO A 589 -8.44 -45.24 -25.31
C PRO A 589 -6.94 -45.02 -25.29
N ARG A 590 -6.29 -45.07 -26.49
CA ARG A 590 -4.87 -44.73 -26.63
C ARG A 590 -4.69 -43.23 -26.29
N GLY A 591 -3.75 -42.92 -25.42
CA GLY A 591 -3.42 -41.56 -25.04
C GLY A 591 -3.36 -41.38 -23.52
N ASN A 592 -3.45 -40.12 -23.05
CA ASN A 592 -3.35 -39.78 -21.64
C ASN A 592 -4.72 -39.98 -20.94
N ALA A 593 -5.08 -41.23 -20.69
CA ALA A 593 -6.31 -41.61 -19.99
C ALA A 593 -5.98 -42.10 -18.57
N LEU A 594 -6.72 -41.61 -17.57
CA LEU A 594 -6.65 -42.09 -16.19
C LEU A 594 -7.55 -43.33 -16.08
N LEU A 595 -6.99 -44.47 -15.64
CA LEU A 595 -7.75 -45.68 -15.32
C LEU A 595 -7.98 -45.71 -13.79
N ILE A 596 -9.23 -45.89 -13.39
CA ILE A 596 -9.63 -46.11 -12.00
C ILE A 596 -10.29 -47.46 -11.86
N ASP A 597 -9.73 -48.33 -11.01
CA ASP A 597 -10.35 -49.61 -10.63
C ASP A 597 -11.61 -49.36 -9.79
N GLY A 598 -12.76 -49.64 -10.37
CA GLY A 598 -14.09 -49.49 -9.78
C GLY A 598 -14.64 -50.80 -9.18
N LYS A 599 -13.88 -51.88 -9.18
CA LYS A 599 -14.34 -53.19 -8.68
C LYS A 599 -14.84 -53.12 -7.25
N GLY A 600 -16.08 -53.50 -7.05
CA GLY A 600 -16.74 -53.43 -5.75
C GLY A 600 -17.11 -52.03 -5.29
N LYS A 601 -16.88 -51.01 -6.10
CA LYS A 601 -17.22 -49.60 -5.80
C LYS A 601 -18.51 -49.19 -6.49
N HIS A 602 -19.10 -48.12 -5.98
CA HIS A 602 -20.31 -47.52 -6.53
C HIS A 602 -19.96 -46.17 -7.14
N VAL A 603 -20.46 -45.91 -8.34
CA VAL A 603 -20.37 -44.63 -9.03
C VAL A 603 -21.78 -44.02 -9.11
N THR A 604 -21.95 -42.85 -8.54
CA THR A 604 -23.20 -42.10 -8.57
C THR A 604 -22.97 -40.72 -9.21
N PRO A 605 -24.02 -40.07 -9.75
CA PRO A 605 -23.94 -38.61 -9.99
C PRO A 605 -23.50 -37.88 -8.73
N GLY A 606 -22.74 -36.82 -8.87
CA GLY A 606 -22.38 -35.94 -7.75
C GLY A 606 -23.62 -35.39 -7.08
N LEU A 607 -23.60 -35.30 -5.74
CA LEU A 607 -24.69 -34.72 -4.98
C LEU A 607 -24.84 -33.23 -5.28
N ILE A 608 -26.07 -32.74 -5.23
CA ILE A 608 -26.42 -31.34 -5.43
C ILE A 608 -27.09 -30.83 -4.18
N ASP A 609 -26.52 -29.82 -3.51
CA ASP A 609 -27.18 -29.07 -2.44
C ASP A 609 -27.94 -27.89 -3.03
N ALA A 610 -29.26 -27.98 -2.98
CA ALA A 610 -30.14 -26.96 -3.53
C ALA A 610 -30.24 -25.68 -2.69
N HIS A 611 -29.73 -25.71 -1.45
CA HIS A 611 -29.80 -24.60 -0.51
C HIS A 611 -28.56 -24.54 0.39
N SER A 612 -27.55 -23.83 -0.09
CA SER A 612 -26.28 -23.69 0.63
C SER A 612 -25.96 -22.24 0.96
N HIS A 613 -25.14 -22.07 2.01
CA HIS A 613 -24.56 -20.79 2.41
C HIS A 613 -23.03 -20.87 2.54
N MET A 614 -22.41 -21.99 2.21
CA MET A 614 -20.96 -22.13 2.22
C MET A 614 -20.33 -21.47 0.99
N ALA A 615 -19.03 -21.21 1.05
CA ALA A 615 -18.26 -20.54 0.00
C ALA A 615 -18.74 -19.11 -0.31
N GLY A 616 -19.33 -18.43 0.67
CA GLY A 616 -19.70 -17.02 0.57
C GLY A 616 -19.10 -16.22 1.72
N GLU A 617 -18.26 -15.21 1.42
CA GLU A 617 -17.66 -14.33 2.44
C GLU A 617 -18.71 -13.53 3.21
N SER A 618 -19.84 -13.21 2.56
CA SER A 618 -20.99 -12.54 3.17
C SER A 618 -22.26 -13.06 2.52
N ILE A 619 -23.21 -13.53 3.32
CA ILE A 619 -24.43 -14.17 2.82
C ILE A 619 -25.71 -13.36 3.05
N ASN A 620 -25.61 -12.21 3.71
CA ASN A 620 -26.79 -11.39 4.03
C ASN A 620 -26.51 -9.90 3.79
N GLU A 621 -27.37 -9.27 2.98
CA GLU A 621 -27.61 -7.83 3.04
C GLU A 621 -29.05 -7.63 3.51
N GLY A 622 -29.22 -7.31 4.76
CA GLY A 622 -30.53 -7.31 5.41
C GLY A 622 -31.04 -5.93 5.82
N PHE A 623 -30.43 -4.85 5.36
CA PHE A 623 -30.82 -3.50 5.77
C PHE A 623 -32.21 -3.13 5.26
N GLN A 624 -32.56 -3.48 4.03
CA GLN A 624 -33.84 -3.22 3.40
C GLN A 624 -34.70 -4.49 3.32
N ASN A 625 -36.01 -4.34 3.08
CA ASN A 625 -36.91 -5.47 2.90
C ASN A 625 -36.66 -6.22 1.58
N VAL A 626 -36.19 -5.49 0.58
CA VAL A 626 -35.84 -5.97 -0.75
C VAL A 626 -34.40 -5.58 -1.05
N THR A 627 -33.57 -6.57 -1.35
CA THR A 627 -32.18 -6.40 -1.78
C THR A 627 -31.90 -7.28 -3.00
N ALA A 628 -32.82 -7.26 -3.97
CA ALA A 628 -32.75 -8.05 -5.19
C ALA A 628 -31.54 -7.69 -6.09
N GLU A 629 -30.95 -6.52 -5.88
CA GLU A 629 -29.78 -6.01 -6.59
C GLU A 629 -28.47 -6.70 -6.17
N VAL A 630 -28.41 -7.28 -4.96
CA VAL A 630 -27.19 -7.97 -4.51
C VAL A 630 -27.04 -9.34 -5.17
N ARG A 631 -25.83 -9.76 -5.44
CA ARG A 631 -25.52 -10.98 -6.17
C ARG A 631 -24.57 -11.87 -5.38
N MET A 632 -24.96 -13.11 -5.10
CA MET A 632 -24.09 -14.07 -4.38
C MET A 632 -22.79 -14.35 -5.10
N ARG A 633 -22.78 -14.27 -6.45
CA ARG A 633 -21.57 -14.44 -7.25
C ARG A 633 -20.45 -13.45 -6.93
N ASP A 634 -20.78 -12.27 -6.42
CA ASP A 634 -19.82 -11.20 -6.15
C ASP A 634 -19.01 -11.46 -4.85
N VAL A 635 -19.49 -12.36 -4.02
CA VAL A 635 -18.91 -12.66 -2.69
C VAL A 635 -18.44 -14.10 -2.55
N ILE A 636 -18.32 -14.83 -3.67
CA ILE A 636 -17.75 -16.19 -3.63
C ILE A 636 -16.38 -16.15 -2.96
N ASP A 637 -16.20 -17.04 -1.98
CA ASP A 637 -14.93 -17.32 -1.32
C ASP A 637 -14.44 -18.72 -1.74
N PRO A 638 -13.53 -18.81 -2.70
CA PRO A 638 -12.97 -20.08 -3.15
C PRO A 638 -12.03 -20.72 -2.13
N ASN A 639 -11.66 -19.98 -1.05
CA ASN A 639 -10.78 -20.46 0.01
C ASN A 639 -11.54 -21.14 1.16
N ASP A 640 -12.87 -21.14 1.13
CA ASP A 640 -13.65 -21.77 2.18
C ASP A 640 -13.40 -23.30 2.21
N VAL A 641 -12.81 -23.77 3.32
CA VAL A 641 -12.50 -25.19 3.53
C VAL A 641 -13.76 -26.09 3.51
N ALA A 642 -14.95 -25.50 3.66
CA ALA A 642 -16.21 -26.23 3.52
C ALA A 642 -16.36 -26.83 2.11
N ILE A 643 -15.81 -26.20 1.07
CA ILE A 643 -15.77 -26.77 -0.30
C ILE A 643 -15.05 -28.13 -0.30
N TYR A 644 -13.85 -28.18 0.28
CA TYR A 644 -13.07 -29.42 0.38
C TYR A 644 -13.80 -30.52 1.15
N ARG A 645 -14.38 -30.13 2.31
CA ARG A 645 -15.12 -31.08 3.16
C ARG A 645 -16.38 -31.60 2.48
N ALA A 646 -17.10 -30.76 1.77
CA ALA A 646 -18.29 -31.14 1.02
C ALA A 646 -17.95 -32.11 -0.13
N LEU A 647 -16.85 -31.85 -0.87
CA LEU A 647 -16.35 -32.77 -1.88
C LEU A 647 -16.01 -34.15 -1.31
N ALA A 648 -15.39 -34.22 -0.12
CA ALA A 648 -15.12 -35.48 0.55
C ALA A 648 -16.40 -36.28 0.89
N GLY A 649 -17.55 -35.60 1.04
CA GLY A 649 -18.87 -36.21 1.23
C GLY A 649 -19.61 -36.50 -0.08
N GLY A 650 -19.00 -36.24 -1.25
CA GLY A 650 -19.63 -36.49 -2.56
C GLY A 650 -20.51 -35.34 -3.07
N LEU A 651 -20.52 -34.19 -2.39
CA LEU A 651 -21.21 -33.00 -2.86
C LEU A 651 -20.37 -32.30 -3.91
N THR A 652 -20.90 -32.11 -5.11
CA THR A 652 -20.15 -31.54 -6.26
C THR A 652 -20.70 -30.20 -6.74
N THR A 653 -21.95 -29.91 -6.38
CA THR A 653 -22.66 -28.71 -6.86
C THR A 653 -23.50 -28.13 -5.75
N ILE A 654 -23.49 -26.82 -5.60
CA ILE A 654 -24.34 -26.11 -4.64
C ILE A 654 -25.10 -24.98 -5.33
N ASN A 655 -26.26 -24.64 -4.77
CA ASN A 655 -26.94 -23.40 -5.05
C ASN A 655 -26.69 -22.46 -3.86
N LEU A 656 -25.72 -21.54 -4.03
CA LEU A 656 -25.40 -20.54 -3.02
C LEU A 656 -26.46 -19.46 -3.00
N LEU A 657 -27.17 -19.36 -1.89
CA LEU A 657 -28.30 -18.48 -1.69
C LEU A 657 -28.00 -17.36 -0.71
N HIS A 658 -28.67 -16.22 -0.91
CA HIS A 658 -28.79 -15.20 0.12
C HIS A 658 -29.49 -15.78 1.35
N GLY A 659 -29.03 -15.44 2.54
CA GLY A 659 -29.65 -15.88 3.78
C GLY A 659 -31.03 -15.27 4.00
N SER A 660 -31.79 -15.80 4.97
CA SER A 660 -33.15 -15.35 5.29
C SER A 660 -33.16 -14.10 6.18
N ALA A 661 -32.45 -13.03 5.77
CA ALA A 661 -32.37 -11.78 6.54
C ALA A 661 -33.52 -10.80 6.21
N ASN A 662 -34.13 -10.91 5.04
CA ASN A 662 -35.20 -10.07 4.52
C ASN A 662 -36.14 -10.88 3.60
N PRO A 663 -37.36 -10.39 3.33
CA PRO A 663 -38.34 -11.11 2.50
C PRO A 663 -37.86 -11.41 1.08
N ILE A 664 -37.23 -10.43 0.42
CA ILE A 664 -36.64 -10.58 -0.90
C ILE A 664 -35.15 -10.30 -0.76
N GLY A 665 -34.35 -11.36 -0.81
CA GLY A 665 -32.89 -11.32 -0.73
C GLY A 665 -32.25 -11.14 -2.09
N GLY A 666 -30.98 -11.59 -2.20
CA GLY A 666 -30.19 -11.40 -3.41
C GLY A 666 -30.36 -12.50 -4.45
N GLN A 667 -29.72 -12.28 -5.59
CA GLN A 667 -29.61 -13.23 -6.69
C GLN A 667 -28.69 -14.38 -6.28
N ASN A 668 -29.13 -15.62 -6.53
CA ASN A 668 -28.34 -16.81 -6.24
C ASN A 668 -27.24 -17.05 -7.30
N VAL A 669 -26.36 -18.01 -6.99
CA VAL A 669 -25.42 -18.57 -7.96
C VAL A 669 -25.29 -20.07 -7.75
N VAL A 670 -25.38 -20.84 -8.83
CA VAL A 670 -25.07 -22.26 -8.83
C VAL A 670 -23.59 -22.44 -9.10
N MET A 671 -22.93 -23.24 -8.24
CA MET A 671 -21.47 -23.42 -8.29
C MET A 671 -21.11 -24.89 -8.37
N LYS A 672 -20.06 -25.21 -9.11
CA LYS A 672 -19.35 -26.50 -9.05
C LYS A 672 -18.19 -26.37 -8.08
N LEU A 673 -18.09 -27.32 -7.15
CA LEU A 673 -17.12 -27.30 -6.07
C LEU A 673 -15.74 -27.72 -6.56
N ARG A 674 -15.08 -26.88 -7.37
CA ARG A 674 -13.74 -27.11 -7.90
C ARG A 674 -12.70 -26.54 -6.96
N TRP A 675 -12.31 -27.33 -5.95
CA TRP A 675 -11.29 -26.92 -4.98
C TRP A 675 -10.00 -26.50 -5.67
N GLY A 676 -9.43 -25.37 -5.27
CA GLY A 676 -8.23 -24.79 -5.90
C GLY A 676 -8.51 -23.85 -7.07
N SER A 677 -9.75 -23.74 -7.54
CA SER A 677 -10.15 -22.80 -8.60
C SER A 677 -10.41 -21.40 -8.08
N PHE A 678 -10.49 -20.44 -8.99
CA PHE A 678 -10.90 -19.05 -8.71
C PHE A 678 -12.41 -18.91 -8.55
N SER A 679 -12.87 -17.77 -8.01
CA SER A 679 -14.28 -17.47 -7.82
C SER A 679 -15.10 -17.67 -9.08
N ASP A 680 -14.66 -17.12 -10.21
CA ASP A 680 -15.38 -17.19 -11.49
C ASP A 680 -15.39 -18.61 -12.10
N ASP A 681 -14.35 -19.40 -11.83
CA ASP A 681 -14.23 -20.78 -12.33
C ASP A 681 -15.14 -21.75 -11.56
N LEU A 682 -15.62 -21.37 -10.37
CA LEU A 682 -16.60 -22.14 -9.63
C LEU A 682 -18.02 -21.98 -10.21
N ILE A 683 -18.32 -20.90 -10.91
CA ILE A 683 -19.67 -20.59 -11.39
C ILE A 683 -20.11 -21.56 -12.47
N PHE A 684 -21.27 -22.19 -12.27
CA PHE A 684 -21.92 -23.02 -13.30
C PHE A 684 -22.75 -22.12 -14.23
N LYS A 685 -22.10 -21.62 -15.27
CA LYS A 685 -22.62 -20.57 -16.17
C LYS A 685 -23.96 -20.92 -16.86
N SER A 686 -24.21 -22.20 -17.11
CA SER A 686 -25.45 -22.67 -17.77
C SER A 686 -26.61 -22.95 -16.80
N ALA A 687 -26.39 -22.80 -15.50
CA ALA A 687 -27.46 -22.97 -14.51
C ALA A 687 -28.45 -21.81 -14.56
N PRO A 688 -29.74 -22.06 -14.30
CA PRO A 688 -30.75 -21.01 -14.22
C PRO A 688 -30.42 -20.02 -13.08
N GLN A 689 -30.73 -18.76 -13.34
CA GLN A 689 -30.59 -17.70 -12.34
C GLN A 689 -31.89 -17.54 -11.57
N GLY A 690 -31.78 -17.17 -10.29
CA GLY A 690 -32.92 -16.95 -9.44
C GLY A 690 -32.66 -15.88 -8.38
N ILE A 691 -33.71 -15.54 -7.65
CA ILE A 691 -33.69 -14.61 -6.53
C ILE A 691 -34.26 -15.34 -5.30
N LYS A 692 -33.64 -15.12 -4.14
CA LYS A 692 -34.09 -15.70 -2.88
C LYS A 692 -35.30 -14.96 -2.34
N PHE A 693 -36.39 -15.70 -2.15
CA PHE A 693 -37.53 -15.29 -1.32
C PHE A 693 -37.48 -16.04 0.00
N ALA A 694 -37.66 -15.35 1.10
CA ALA A 694 -37.75 -15.94 2.43
C ALA A 694 -39.10 -15.53 3.07
N LEU A 695 -40.06 -16.46 3.06
CA LEU A 695 -41.44 -16.20 3.41
C LEU A 695 -41.81 -16.74 4.84
N GLY A 696 -40.78 -17.03 5.64
CA GLY A 696 -40.95 -17.65 6.95
C GLY A 696 -40.74 -16.70 8.12
N GLU A 697 -40.48 -17.33 9.27
CA GLU A 697 -40.30 -16.63 10.55
C GLU A 697 -39.05 -15.75 10.62
N ASN A 698 -37.97 -16.15 9.96
CA ASN A 698 -36.64 -15.52 10.08
C ASN A 698 -36.62 -14.06 9.66
N VAL A 699 -37.46 -13.67 8.71
CA VAL A 699 -37.48 -12.31 8.13
C VAL A 699 -38.33 -11.33 8.93
N LYS A 700 -39.09 -11.78 9.90
CA LYS A 700 -39.83 -10.89 10.82
C LYS A 700 -38.87 -10.03 11.63
N ARG A 701 -39.23 -8.79 11.86
CA ARG A 701 -38.46 -7.86 12.67
C ARG A 701 -39.30 -7.35 13.83
N LYS A 702 -38.67 -7.22 15.01
CA LYS A 702 -39.33 -6.60 16.14
C LYS A 702 -39.42 -5.08 15.90
N ARG A 703 -40.45 -4.45 16.43
CA ARG A 703 -40.65 -2.98 16.39
C ARG A 703 -39.42 -2.18 16.76
N SER A 704 -38.60 -2.69 17.65
CA SER A 704 -37.37 -2.06 18.11
C SER A 704 -36.33 -1.84 16.98
N TYR A 705 -36.45 -2.53 15.86
CA TYR A 705 -35.56 -2.36 14.70
C TYR A 705 -36.08 -1.39 13.64
N GLY A 706 -37.32 -0.83 13.85
CA GLY A 706 -37.89 0.17 12.94
C GLY A 706 -38.14 -0.32 11.51
N ARG A 707 -38.18 -1.67 11.29
CA ARG A 707 -38.30 -2.27 9.96
C ARG A 707 -39.49 -3.23 9.88
N TYR A 708 -40.32 -3.05 8.85
CA TYR A 708 -41.35 -3.99 8.43
C TYR A 708 -40.71 -5.19 7.69
N PRO A 709 -41.29 -6.41 7.67
CA PRO A 709 -42.52 -6.81 8.34
C PRO A 709 -42.31 -7.27 9.78
N GLU A 710 -43.34 -7.08 10.64
CA GLU A 710 -43.33 -7.54 12.03
C GLU A 710 -44.00 -8.90 12.21
N THR A 711 -44.86 -9.33 11.29
CA THR A 711 -45.63 -10.55 11.32
C THR A 711 -45.45 -11.40 10.07
N ARG A 712 -45.82 -12.69 10.14
CA ARG A 712 -45.83 -13.58 8.96
C ARG A 712 -46.80 -13.13 7.89
N MET A 713 -47.93 -12.53 8.27
CA MET A 713 -48.88 -11.96 7.31
C MET A 713 -48.29 -10.73 6.58
N GLY A 714 -47.43 -9.99 7.27
CA GLY A 714 -46.71 -8.87 6.66
C GLY A 714 -45.63 -9.28 5.69
N VAL A 715 -45.07 -10.49 5.83
CA VAL A 715 -44.08 -11.05 4.89
C VAL A 715 -44.77 -11.39 3.58
#